data_951bf472380d5a5992989478964135b3
#
_entry.id   951bf472380d5a5992989478964135b3
#
_cell.length_a   1.000
_cell.length_b   1.000
_cell.length_c   1.000
_cell.angle_alpha   90.00
_cell.angle_beta   90.00
_cell.angle_gamma   90.00
#
_symmetry.space_group_name_H-M   'P 1'
#
loop_
_entity.id
_entity.type
_entity.pdbx_description
1 polymer ?
#
loop_
_entity_poly.entity_id
_entity_poly.type
_entity_poly.pdbx_seq_one_letter_code
_entity_poly.pdbx_strand_id
1 'polypeptide(L)'
;MVAQPIVVVPAEALTQGGSESRRVDRVTPALPTSTYRLQISANFTLDEAIAELPRLADLGVDCVYLSPLLTSTRGSDHGYDWVDCRQVDPERGGEEAWARFVPAARAQGLKILLDIVPNHCGVAEPDQNPFWWDVLANGQGSAYAHWFDIDWSAGAVVMPVLGEDGSLDHLSLSPDRTRLLLGEMALPVAEGSAGPEDAASDVLARQHYRLVPWTGTDLNYRRFFSVTTLAGLRIEDESVFEATHERIFRMVDEGQLDGLRVDHPDGLSDPGEYFTRLRARVGENFWLLGEKILADGEDLPQGWPIEGTTGYDAMAEVTRVLNAPGCEGWLDEQYRGLTHDQFDLDTHILGGKQFVLGTMFGPERARLLRVLPEAARGERTDEVLVELVARMEVYRTYLPTSRAALDQAAERLRTDRPDLVEPLEALLPVLGDISQEAASRFQQLSGAAMAKGLEDTAWYRYSRFIAANEVGGEPGRLSTTLAGFHADQERRARLLPDSMTALSTHDTKRGEDVRAALATLSELPEAFTSWAMHLQQRSPLAERTMVHFLAQTLAGVGPIEPERLHDYMTKAIREAATGTSWSSPNEGYEAAVHDTVDLAYSDPELSQHWAQLRLTMLPGYAVNVLTQKLVQLTMPGIPDVYRGTEILEDSLVDPDNRRPVDQHRVGQAHSTVPPLGHDLDQRKHWVVRQTLRLRRDHPELFTSYAPVGLPADHALAEHLIGFDRGGAITLATRMPLTLAAASGWGEASLELEGTHTDVLTGRTVSGRMTLSEVFSSFPVALLQRG
;
A
#
# COMPACT_ATOMS: atom_id res chain seq x y z
N MET A 1 -12.96 -26.22 -58.56
CA MET A 1 -14.38 -26.69 -58.54
C MET A 1 -14.98 -26.25 -57.22
N VAL A 2 -15.77 -25.24 -57.36
CA VAL A 2 -17.06 -24.92 -56.73
C VAL A 2 -17.20 -25.18 -55.24
N ALA A 3 -17.14 -24.08 -54.46
CA ALA A 3 -17.63 -23.95 -53.13
C ALA A 3 -19.18 -23.96 -53.12
N GLN A 4 -19.79 -24.65 -52.19
CA GLN A 4 -21.24 -24.48 -51.87
C GLN A 4 -21.36 -23.78 -50.50
N PRO A 5 -22.42 -22.90 -50.35
CA PRO A 5 -22.56 -22.07 -49.19
C PRO A 5 -23.29 -22.79 -48.01
N ILE A 6 -22.87 -22.46 -46.82
CA ILE A 6 -23.54 -22.87 -45.55
C ILE A 6 -24.79 -22.03 -45.37
N VAL A 7 -25.93 -22.67 -45.27
CA VAL A 7 -27.26 -22.10 -44.98
C VAL A 7 -27.33 -21.81 -43.46
N VAL A 8 -27.58 -20.56 -43.11
CA VAL A 8 -27.92 -20.13 -41.75
C VAL A 8 -29.43 -20.35 -41.55
N VAL A 9 -29.80 -21.17 -40.57
CA VAL A 9 -31.19 -21.33 -40.11
C VAL A 9 -31.43 -20.38 -38.95
N PRO A 10 -32.51 -19.58 -38.95
CA PRO A 10 -32.84 -18.72 -37.79
C PRO A 10 -33.49 -19.51 -36.69
N ALA A 11 -33.04 -19.33 -35.46
CA ALA A 11 -33.70 -19.85 -34.27
C ALA A 11 -34.80 -18.90 -33.82
N GLU A 12 -36.04 -19.21 -34.20
CA GLU A 12 -37.23 -18.68 -33.55
C GLU A 12 -38.01 -19.84 -32.95
N ALA A 13 -38.48 -19.60 -31.70
CA ALA A 13 -39.47 -20.36 -30.93
C ALA A 13 -38.95 -21.37 -29.90
N LEU A 14 -38.67 -20.84 -28.72
CA LEU A 14 -39.06 -21.45 -27.43
C LEU A 14 -39.24 -20.29 -26.40
N THR A 15 -40.42 -19.69 -26.41
CA THR A 15 -40.90 -18.82 -25.33
C THR A 15 -41.89 -19.62 -24.49
N GLN A 16 -41.61 -19.72 -23.17
CA GLN A 16 -42.54 -19.39 -22.09
C GLN A 16 -41.98 -19.90 -20.75
N GLY A 17 -41.82 -18.97 -19.82
CA GLY A 17 -41.60 -19.28 -18.39
C GLY A 17 -40.43 -18.55 -17.75
N GLY A 18 -40.26 -17.23 -17.97
CA GLY A 18 -39.29 -16.42 -17.28
C GLY A 18 -39.96 -15.44 -16.34
N SER A 19 -39.62 -15.47 -15.07
CA SER A 19 -39.87 -14.37 -14.14
C SER A 19 -39.20 -13.09 -14.66
N GLU A 20 -39.98 -12.06 -14.94
CA GLU A 20 -39.47 -10.70 -15.19
C GLU A 20 -38.77 -10.18 -13.92
N SER A 21 -37.47 -10.36 -13.85
CA SER A 21 -36.65 -9.51 -12.99
C SER A 21 -36.71 -8.10 -13.57
N ARG A 22 -37.38 -7.18 -12.87
CA ARG A 22 -37.33 -5.75 -13.16
C ARG A 22 -35.85 -5.33 -13.18
N ARG A 23 -35.27 -5.15 -14.35
CA ARG A 23 -34.08 -4.31 -14.52
C ARG A 23 -34.53 -2.90 -14.12
N VAL A 24 -34.15 -2.49 -12.92
CA VAL A 24 -34.09 -1.09 -12.55
C VAL A 24 -33.07 -0.50 -13.50
N ASP A 25 -33.46 0.48 -14.32
CA ASP A 25 -32.51 1.27 -15.10
C ASP A 25 -31.54 1.92 -14.09
N ARG A 26 -30.35 1.31 -13.92
CA ARG A 26 -29.30 1.86 -13.06
C ARG A 26 -28.84 3.16 -13.71
N VAL A 27 -29.11 4.28 -13.06
CA VAL A 27 -28.41 5.53 -13.35
C VAL A 27 -26.94 5.21 -13.13
N THR A 28 -26.15 5.30 -14.19
CA THR A 28 -24.69 5.11 -14.10
C THR A 28 -24.15 6.09 -13.07
N PRO A 29 -23.53 5.63 -11.96
CA PRO A 29 -22.92 6.54 -11.00
C PRO A 29 -21.79 7.29 -11.72
N ALA A 30 -21.77 8.61 -11.64
CA ALA A 30 -20.61 9.38 -12.06
C ALA A 30 -19.43 9.00 -11.16
N LEU A 31 -18.22 8.90 -11.71
CA LEU A 31 -17.00 8.67 -10.95
C LEU A 31 -16.90 9.68 -9.80
N PRO A 32 -16.32 9.31 -8.65
CA PRO A 32 -16.10 10.28 -7.58
C PRO A 32 -15.06 11.32 -7.98
N THR A 33 -15.17 12.50 -7.40
CA THR A 33 -14.18 13.57 -7.59
C THR A 33 -13.07 13.55 -6.56
N SER A 34 -13.30 12.85 -5.44
CA SER A 34 -12.35 12.64 -4.34
C SER A 34 -12.80 11.52 -3.42
N THR A 35 -11.87 10.94 -2.65
CA THR A 35 -12.16 9.98 -1.59
C THR A 35 -11.62 10.45 -0.24
N TYR A 36 -12.19 9.90 0.84
CA TYR A 36 -11.65 10.02 2.19
C TYR A 36 -11.65 8.64 2.85
N ARG A 37 -10.47 8.15 3.21
CA ARG A 37 -10.31 6.82 3.81
C ARG A 37 -10.75 6.82 5.27
N LEU A 38 -11.67 5.92 5.62
CA LEU A 38 -12.10 5.61 6.98
C LEU A 38 -11.64 4.19 7.34
N GLN A 39 -10.90 4.06 8.44
CA GLN A 39 -10.51 2.77 9.01
C GLN A 39 -11.58 2.33 10.01
N ILE A 40 -12.50 1.49 9.55
CA ILE A 40 -13.59 0.95 10.38
C ILE A 40 -13.05 -0.22 11.21
N SER A 41 -13.26 -0.16 12.51
CA SER A 41 -12.77 -1.14 13.48
C SER A 41 -13.71 -1.18 14.69
N ALA A 42 -13.41 -1.99 15.71
CA ALA A 42 -14.14 -1.97 16.98
C ALA A 42 -13.97 -0.62 17.74
N ASN A 43 -12.89 0.12 17.48
CA ASN A 43 -12.61 1.42 18.09
C ASN A 43 -13.11 2.62 17.28
N PHE A 44 -13.57 2.39 16.06
CA PHE A 44 -14.21 3.37 15.19
C PHE A 44 -15.21 2.65 14.28
N THR A 45 -16.40 2.46 14.78
CA THR A 45 -17.48 1.69 14.16
C THR A 45 -18.19 2.46 13.05
N LEU A 46 -19.07 1.78 12.32
CA LEU A 46 -19.94 2.42 11.33
C LEU A 46 -20.85 3.49 11.96
N ASP A 47 -21.29 3.32 13.21
CA ASP A 47 -22.10 4.33 13.89
C ASP A 47 -21.29 5.60 14.22
N GLU A 48 -20.02 5.47 14.60
CA GLU A 48 -19.12 6.61 14.78
C GLU A 48 -18.79 7.27 13.44
N ALA A 49 -18.61 6.47 12.39
CA ALA A 49 -18.42 7.00 11.05
C ALA A 49 -19.64 7.80 10.54
N ILE A 50 -20.87 7.42 10.89
CA ILE A 50 -22.09 8.22 10.58
C ILE A 50 -21.98 9.63 11.17
N ALA A 51 -21.43 9.79 12.36
CA ALA A 51 -21.27 11.09 12.99
C ALA A 51 -20.27 12.01 12.25
N GLU A 52 -19.31 11.42 11.52
CA GLU A 52 -18.32 12.15 10.74
C GLU A 52 -18.82 12.60 9.34
N LEU A 53 -19.84 11.94 8.78
CA LEU A 53 -20.30 12.21 7.41
C LEU A 53 -20.63 13.68 7.13
N PRO A 54 -21.31 14.44 8.03
CA PRO A 54 -21.57 15.85 7.78
C PRO A 54 -20.29 16.70 7.69
N ARG A 55 -19.27 16.39 8.51
CA ARG A 55 -17.96 17.05 8.47
C ARG A 55 -17.23 16.78 7.16
N LEU A 56 -17.25 15.52 6.71
CA LEU A 56 -16.62 15.13 5.44
C LEU A 56 -17.29 15.78 4.24
N ALA A 57 -18.62 15.86 4.22
CA ALA A 57 -19.37 16.58 3.21
C ALA A 57 -19.04 18.10 3.19
N ASP A 58 -18.88 18.73 4.38
CA ASP A 58 -18.42 20.12 4.49
C ASP A 58 -16.98 20.31 4.03
N LEU A 59 -16.09 19.34 4.29
CA LEU A 59 -14.71 19.34 3.80
C LEU A 59 -14.66 19.32 2.26
N GLY A 60 -15.71 18.84 1.60
CA GLY A 60 -15.80 18.74 0.14
C GLY A 60 -15.56 17.34 -0.40
N VAL A 61 -15.49 16.33 0.48
CA VAL A 61 -15.39 14.91 0.08
C VAL A 61 -16.61 14.50 -0.74
N ASP A 62 -16.39 13.71 -1.78
CA ASP A 62 -17.46 13.16 -2.64
C ASP A 62 -17.71 11.66 -2.38
N CYS A 63 -16.69 10.93 -1.91
CA CYS A 63 -16.79 9.51 -1.67
C CYS A 63 -16.09 9.10 -0.36
N VAL A 64 -16.76 8.34 0.48
CA VAL A 64 -16.12 7.69 1.64
C VAL A 64 -15.51 6.36 1.21
N TYR A 65 -14.26 6.14 1.55
CA TYR A 65 -13.52 4.93 1.24
C TYR A 65 -13.32 4.11 2.52
N LEU A 66 -14.03 2.98 2.61
CA LEU A 66 -14.09 2.15 3.81
C LEU A 66 -13.04 1.03 3.76
N SER A 67 -12.40 0.75 4.90
CA SER A 67 -11.63 -0.48 5.11
C SER A 67 -12.53 -1.71 5.01
N PRO A 68 -11.97 -2.94 4.90
CA PRO A 68 -12.78 -4.15 4.79
C PRO A 68 -13.80 -4.28 5.93
N LEU A 69 -15.04 -4.67 5.58
CA LEU A 69 -16.18 -4.70 6.52
C LEU A 69 -16.65 -6.10 6.89
N LEU A 70 -16.19 -7.15 6.19
CA LEU A 70 -16.61 -8.53 6.49
C LEU A 70 -16.07 -8.95 7.85
N THR A 71 -16.75 -9.91 8.50
CA THR A 71 -16.38 -10.39 9.84
C THR A 71 -14.92 -10.84 9.86
N SER A 72 -14.10 -10.17 10.63
CA SER A 72 -12.65 -10.40 10.76
C SER A 72 -12.31 -11.13 12.06
N THR A 73 -11.06 -11.54 12.21
CA THR A 73 -10.55 -12.08 13.48
C THR A 73 -10.88 -11.12 14.62
N ARG A 74 -11.36 -11.64 15.74
CA ARG A 74 -11.76 -10.80 16.88
C ARG A 74 -10.63 -9.86 17.29
N GLY A 75 -10.96 -8.57 17.45
CA GLY A 75 -10.01 -7.53 17.82
C GLY A 75 -9.16 -7.01 16.65
N SER A 76 -9.39 -7.44 15.42
CA SER A 76 -8.71 -6.89 14.23
C SER A 76 -9.01 -5.40 14.04
N ASP A 77 -7.97 -4.59 14.00
CA ASP A 77 -8.06 -3.14 13.80
C ASP A 77 -8.10 -2.73 12.31
N HIS A 78 -7.89 -3.70 11.40
CA HIS A 78 -7.76 -3.46 9.96
C HIS A 78 -8.79 -4.17 9.08
N GLY A 79 -9.20 -5.42 9.38
CA GLY A 79 -10.21 -6.19 8.64
C GLY A 79 -9.69 -6.97 7.43
N TYR A 80 -8.37 -6.96 7.16
CA TYR A 80 -7.79 -7.75 6.07
C TYR A 80 -7.66 -9.25 6.38
N ASP A 81 -8.02 -9.66 7.59
CA ASP A 81 -8.00 -11.02 8.11
C ASP A 81 -9.43 -11.56 8.35
N TRP A 82 -10.33 -11.35 7.37
CA TRP A 82 -11.70 -11.80 7.51
C TRP A 82 -11.80 -13.32 7.76
N VAL A 83 -12.75 -13.72 8.59
CA VAL A 83 -13.03 -15.11 8.97
C VAL A 83 -14.42 -15.59 8.52
N ASP A 84 -15.35 -14.67 8.27
CA ASP A 84 -16.66 -14.97 7.72
C ASP A 84 -17.06 -13.93 6.66
N CYS A 85 -17.18 -14.37 5.41
CA CYS A 85 -17.51 -13.49 4.27
C CYS A 85 -19.02 -13.24 4.08
N ARG A 86 -19.89 -13.81 4.92
CA ARG A 86 -21.35 -13.80 4.72
C ARG A 86 -22.03 -12.57 5.30
N GLN A 87 -21.39 -11.82 6.17
CA GLN A 87 -21.97 -10.68 6.91
C GLN A 87 -20.98 -9.58 7.23
N VAL A 88 -21.50 -8.39 7.49
CA VAL A 88 -20.74 -7.28 8.05
C VAL A 88 -20.35 -7.60 9.49
N ASP A 89 -19.10 -7.28 9.85
CA ASP A 89 -18.52 -7.58 11.15
C ASP A 89 -19.33 -6.96 12.31
N PRO A 90 -19.83 -7.79 13.25
CA PRO A 90 -20.53 -7.28 14.43
C PRO A 90 -19.72 -6.29 15.27
N GLU A 91 -18.38 -6.49 15.38
CA GLU A 91 -17.50 -5.56 16.13
C GLU A 91 -17.38 -4.18 15.45
N ARG A 92 -17.65 -4.09 14.12
CA ARG A 92 -17.69 -2.86 13.34
C ARG A 92 -19.09 -2.23 13.28
N GLY A 93 -20.07 -2.80 13.99
CA GLY A 93 -21.46 -2.37 14.05
C GLY A 93 -22.46 -3.28 13.36
N GLY A 94 -22.00 -4.26 12.57
CA GLY A 94 -22.82 -5.30 11.94
C GLY A 94 -23.77 -4.77 10.86
N GLU A 95 -24.67 -5.67 10.45
CA GLU A 95 -25.67 -5.39 9.40
C GLU A 95 -26.60 -4.23 9.74
N GLU A 96 -26.92 -4.05 11.02
CA GLU A 96 -27.82 -2.98 11.45
C GLU A 96 -27.16 -1.58 11.32
N ALA A 97 -25.88 -1.45 11.68
CA ALA A 97 -25.15 -0.21 11.49
C ALA A 97 -24.91 0.08 10.00
N TRP A 98 -24.61 -0.94 9.18
CA TRP A 98 -24.53 -0.81 7.73
C TRP A 98 -25.85 -0.28 7.13
N ALA A 99 -26.97 -0.83 7.55
CA ALA A 99 -28.30 -0.38 7.09
C ALA A 99 -28.62 1.09 7.47
N ARG A 100 -27.99 1.62 8.53
CA ARG A 100 -28.05 3.05 8.90
C ARG A 100 -27.02 3.90 8.16
N PHE A 101 -25.81 3.37 7.96
CA PHE A 101 -24.69 4.08 7.34
C PHE A 101 -24.98 4.49 5.90
N VAL A 102 -25.44 3.54 5.08
CA VAL A 102 -25.70 3.79 3.66
C VAL A 102 -26.67 4.96 3.42
N PRO A 103 -27.88 4.97 3.99
CA PRO A 103 -28.79 6.11 3.81
C PRO A 103 -28.25 7.40 4.42
N ALA A 104 -27.47 7.35 5.49
CA ALA A 104 -26.84 8.54 6.09
C ALA A 104 -25.79 9.12 5.14
N ALA A 105 -24.94 8.30 4.52
CA ALA A 105 -23.97 8.74 3.51
C ALA A 105 -24.68 9.37 2.29
N ARG A 106 -25.71 8.68 1.77
CA ARG A 106 -26.53 9.20 0.65
C ARG A 106 -27.23 10.52 0.96
N ALA A 107 -27.71 10.70 2.21
CA ALA A 107 -28.32 11.97 2.65
C ALA A 107 -27.33 13.14 2.66
N GLN A 108 -26.03 12.88 2.78
CA GLN A 108 -24.95 13.87 2.63
C GLN A 108 -24.43 14.00 1.19
N GLY A 109 -25.00 13.26 0.24
CA GLY A 109 -24.53 13.21 -1.16
C GLY A 109 -23.26 12.41 -1.37
N LEU A 110 -22.83 11.63 -0.38
CA LEU A 110 -21.59 10.86 -0.43
C LEU A 110 -21.76 9.51 -1.14
N LYS A 111 -20.82 9.18 -2.00
CA LYS A 111 -20.60 7.85 -2.58
C LYS A 111 -19.85 6.95 -1.60
N ILE A 112 -19.81 5.65 -1.87
CA ILE A 112 -19.16 4.65 -1.02
C ILE A 112 -18.26 3.77 -1.86
N LEU A 113 -16.96 3.79 -1.59
CA LEU A 113 -15.94 2.86 -2.07
C LEU A 113 -15.63 1.87 -0.94
N LEU A 114 -15.63 0.57 -1.24
CA LEU A 114 -15.32 -0.48 -0.27
C LEU A 114 -14.04 -1.22 -0.65
N ASP A 115 -13.18 -1.44 0.34
CA ASP A 115 -12.01 -2.30 0.25
C ASP A 115 -12.41 -3.77 0.40
N ILE A 116 -11.93 -4.66 -0.47
CA ILE A 116 -12.22 -6.10 -0.44
C ILE A 116 -10.95 -6.93 -0.54
N VAL A 117 -10.96 -8.09 0.12
CA VAL A 117 -9.78 -8.96 0.28
C VAL A 117 -10.06 -10.33 -0.34
N PRO A 118 -9.83 -10.53 -1.64
CA PRO A 118 -10.11 -11.80 -2.30
C PRO A 118 -9.01 -12.85 -2.13
N ASN A 119 -7.75 -12.43 -1.89
CA ASN A 119 -6.60 -13.33 -1.95
C ASN A 119 -6.50 -14.32 -0.79
N HIS A 120 -6.97 -13.95 0.41
CA HIS A 120 -6.75 -14.72 1.65
C HIS A 120 -7.83 -14.46 2.69
N CYS A 121 -7.85 -15.26 3.74
CA CYS A 121 -8.67 -15.05 4.92
C CYS A 121 -7.93 -15.43 6.21
N GLY A 122 -8.44 -14.96 7.35
CA GLY A 122 -7.87 -15.21 8.68
C GLY A 122 -8.09 -16.65 9.15
N VAL A 123 -7.03 -17.28 9.67
CA VAL A 123 -7.03 -18.63 10.25
C VAL A 123 -6.28 -18.71 11.57
N ALA A 124 -5.98 -17.56 12.18
CA ALA A 124 -5.28 -17.47 13.47
C ALA A 124 -6.02 -18.23 14.59
N GLU A 125 -7.34 -18.02 14.64
CA GLU A 125 -8.26 -18.62 15.57
C GLU A 125 -9.23 -19.51 14.78
N PRO A 126 -8.92 -20.82 14.62
CA PRO A 126 -9.67 -21.70 13.74
C PRO A 126 -11.17 -21.79 14.04
N ASP A 127 -11.58 -21.62 15.29
CA ASP A 127 -12.99 -21.67 15.71
C ASP A 127 -13.78 -20.40 15.34
N GLN A 128 -13.11 -19.33 14.93
CA GLN A 128 -13.77 -18.14 14.40
C GLN A 128 -14.05 -18.24 12.90
N ASN A 129 -13.29 -19.08 12.16
CA ASN A 129 -13.47 -19.27 10.72
C ASN A 129 -14.23 -20.59 10.44
N PRO A 130 -15.53 -20.57 10.15
CA PRO A 130 -16.33 -21.77 9.97
C PRO A 130 -15.89 -22.61 8.77
N PHE A 131 -15.31 -22.00 7.75
CA PHE A 131 -14.82 -22.69 6.54
C PHE A 131 -13.53 -23.46 6.84
N TRP A 132 -12.58 -22.80 7.51
CA TRP A 132 -11.32 -23.42 7.93
C TRP A 132 -11.55 -24.50 8.99
N TRP A 133 -12.46 -24.25 9.94
CA TRP A 133 -12.86 -25.22 10.94
C TRP A 133 -13.38 -26.52 10.32
N ASP A 134 -14.25 -26.41 9.31
CA ASP A 134 -14.79 -27.57 8.60
C ASP A 134 -13.70 -28.33 7.84
N VAL A 135 -12.73 -27.60 7.22
CA VAL A 135 -11.56 -28.22 6.57
C VAL A 135 -10.70 -28.99 7.57
N LEU A 136 -10.46 -28.44 8.75
CA LEU A 136 -9.70 -29.13 9.79
C LEU A 136 -10.45 -30.34 10.37
N ALA A 137 -11.78 -30.26 10.47
CA ALA A 137 -12.62 -31.36 10.97
C ALA A 137 -12.76 -32.53 9.99
N ASN A 138 -12.85 -32.25 8.68
CA ASN A 138 -13.23 -33.22 7.66
C ASN A 138 -12.13 -33.48 6.60
N GLY A 139 -11.01 -32.73 6.66
CA GLY A 139 -9.89 -32.87 5.72
C GLY A 139 -10.34 -32.62 4.27
N GLN A 140 -9.82 -33.42 3.34
CA GLN A 140 -10.17 -33.35 1.92
C GLN A 140 -11.66 -33.65 1.64
N GLY A 141 -12.38 -34.25 2.59
CA GLY A 141 -13.82 -34.50 2.52
C GLY A 141 -14.70 -33.28 2.84
N SER A 142 -14.12 -32.19 3.32
CA SER A 142 -14.83 -30.94 3.61
C SER A 142 -15.43 -30.34 2.35
N ALA A 143 -16.64 -29.76 2.48
CA ALA A 143 -17.27 -28.97 1.42
C ALA A 143 -16.43 -27.73 1.02
N TYR A 144 -15.54 -27.28 1.89
CA TYR A 144 -14.69 -26.11 1.70
C TYR A 144 -13.22 -26.46 1.38
N ALA A 145 -12.87 -27.74 1.24
CA ALA A 145 -11.50 -28.17 0.97
C ALA A 145 -10.91 -27.56 -0.32
N HIS A 146 -11.75 -27.26 -1.31
CA HIS A 146 -11.37 -26.64 -2.59
C HIS A 146 -11.27 -25.10 -2.51
N TRP A 147 -11.74 -24.47 -1.41
CA TRP A 147 -11.65 -23.03 -1.22
C TRP A 147 -10.21 -22.56 -1.00
N PHE A 148 -9.42 -23.39 -0.32
CA PHE A 148 -8.07 -23.06 0.08
C PHE A 148 -7.05 -23.69 -0.87
N ASP A 149 -5.99 -22.95 -1.13
CA ASP A 149 -4.85 -23.47 -1.92
C ASP A 149 -3.99 -24.40 -1.05
N ILE A 150 -4.50 -25.62 -0.82
CA ILE A 150 -3.86 -26.69 -0.03
C ILE A 150 -3.33 -27.77 -0.97
N ASP A 151 -2.06 -28.18 -0.79
CA ASP A 151 -1.50 -29.38 -1.39
C ASP A 151 -1.87 -30.62 -0.55
N TRP A 152 -2.92 -31.30 -0.97
CA TRP A 152 -3.43 -32.49 -0.28
C TRP A 152 -2.56 -33.74 -0.42
N SER A 153 -1.44 -33.68 -1.15
CA SER A 153 -0.50 -34.82 -1.24
C SER A 153 0.09 -35.23 0.10
N ALA A 154 0.11 -34.30 1.06
CA ALA A 154 0.52 -34.55 2.44
C ALA A 154 -0.54 -35.29 3.31
N GLY A 155 -1.77 -35.49 2.78
CA GLY A 155 -2.88 -36.19 3.45
C GLY A 155 -3.56 -35.42 4.59
N ALA A 156 -2.95 -34.34 5.09
CA ALA A 156 -3.47 -33.52 6.18
C ALA A 156 -3.02 -32.07 6.02
N VAL A 157 -3.73 -31.12 6.64
CA VAL A 157 -3.31 -29.72 6.72
C VAL A 157 -2.13 -29.58 7.68
N VAL A 158 -1.04 -28.96 7.26
CA VAL A 158 0.15 -28.74 8.10
C VAL A 158 0.07 -27.36 8.73
N MET A 159 -0.14 -27.30 10.05
CA MET A 159 -0.31 -26.07 10.81
C MET A 159 0.97 -25.71 11.59
N PRO A 160 1.65 -24.61 11.30
CA PRO A 160 2.88 -24.19 11.95
C PRO A 160 2.59 -23.36 13.22
N VAL A 161 2.03 -24.01 14.25
CA VAL A 161 1.53 -23.36 15.47
C VAL A 161 2.29 -23.75 16.73
N LEU A 162 3.26 -24.67 16.65
CA LEU A 162 4.08 -25.07 17.80
C LEU A 162 5.29 -24.14 17.96
N GLY A 163 5.81 -24.04 19.18
CA GLY A 163 7.11 -23.46 19.46
C GLY A 163 8.25 -24.16 18.71
N GLU A 164 9.45 -23.59 18.72
CA GLU A 164 10.62 -24.15 18.02
C GLU A 164 10.96 -25.57 18.49
N ASP A 165 10.73 -25.87 19.76
CA ASP A 165 10.96 -27.19 20.36
C ASP A 165 9.91 -28.26 19.96
N GLY A 166 8.83 -27.82 19.28
CA GLY A 166 7.74 -28.71 18.88
C GLY A 166 6.94 -29.28 20.05
N SER A 167 7.02 -28.68 21.25
CA SER A 167 6.36 -29.17 22.46
C SER A 167 4.83 -29.16 22.31
N LEU A 168 4.21 -30.22 22.86
CA LEU A 168 2.76 -30.39 23.01
C LEU A 168 2.31 -30.29 24.47
N ASP A 169 3.12 -29.72 25.35
CA ASP A 169 2.88 -29.68 26.82
C ASP A 169 1.55 -28.98 27.20
N HIS A 170 1.08 -28.06 26.33
CA HIS A 170 -0.20 -27.36 26.52
C HIS A 170 -1.37 -27.99 25.76
N LEU A 171 -1.16 -29.19 25.17
CA LEU A 171 -2.23 -29.86 24.41
C LEU A 171 -3.19 -30.60 25.38
N SER A 172 -4.46 -30.33 25.25
CA SER A 172 -5.50 -30.99 26.06
C SER A 172 -6.76 -31.25 25.21
N LEU A 173 -7.69 -32.05 25.75
CA LEU A 173 -9.01 -32.27 25.16
C LEU A 173 -10.06 -31.49 25.95
N SER A 174 -11.05 -30.91 25.25
CA SER A 174 -12.26 -30.36 25.89
C SER A 174 -13.03 -31.43 26.64
N PRO A 175 -13.82 -31.09 27.68
CA PRO A 175 -14.58 -32.07 28.48
C PRO A 175 -15.52 -32.93 27.65
N ASP A 176 -16.11 -32.37 26.58
CA ASP A 176 -16.99 -33.06 25.64
C ASP A 176 -16.23 -33.82 24.55
N ARG A 177 -14.90 -33.71 24.52
CA ARG A 177 -14.00 -34.37 23.58
C ARG A 177 -14.21 -33.98 22.10
N THR A 178 -14.86 -32.87 21.85
CA THR A 178 -15.12 -32.36 20.49
C THR A 178 -14.04 -31.42 20.00
N ARG A 179 -13.13 -30.98 20.90
CA ARG A 179 -12.04 -30.04 20.59
C ARG A 179 -10.72 -30.48 21.18
N LEU A 180 -9.64 -30.29 20.45
CA LEU A 180 -8.29 -30.20 20.96
C LEU A 180 -7.99 -28.75 21.31
N LEU A 181 -7.37 -28.51 22.46
CA LEU A 181 -6.97 -27.18 22.94
C LEU A 181 -5.45 -27.13 23.03
N LEU A 182 -4.84 -26.18 22.32
CA LEU A 182 -3.42 -25.87 22.41
C LEU A 182 -3.29 -24.47 23.02
N GLY A 183 -3.12 -24.40 24.36
CA GLY A 183 -3.29 -23.16 25.08
C GLY A 183 -4.71 -22.60 24.92
N GLU A 184 -4.83 -21.40 24.35
CA GLU A 184 -6.13 -20.77 24.05
C GLU A 184 -6.72 -21.18 22.69
N MET A 185 -5.88 -21.68 21.77
CA MET A 185 -6.31 -22.09 20.44
C MET A 185 -7.16 -23.34 20.51
N ALA A 186 -8.36 -23.30 19.92
CA ALA A 186 -9.25 -24.45 19.77
C ALA A 186 -9.16 -25.05 18.37
N LEU A 187 -9.09 -26.38 18.29
CA LEU A 187 -9.03 -27.15 17.05
C LEU A 187 -10.13 -28.21 17.04
N PRO A 188 -10.79 -28.50 15.91
CA PRO A 188 -11.86 -29.50 15.86
C PRO A 188 -11.29 -30.91 16.01
N VAL A 189 -12.07 -31.79 16.64
CA VAL A 189 -11.83 -33.24 16.63
C VAL A 189 -12.71 -33.88 15.57
N ALA A 190 -12.10 -34.62 14.65
CA ALA A 190 -12.81 -35.32 13.59
C ALA A 190 -13.82 -36.33 14.20
N GLU A 191 -15.01 -36.46 13.61
CA GLU A 191 -16.08 -37.31 14.13
C GLU A 191 -15.60 -38.76 14.33
N GLY A 192 -15.85 -39.30 15.51
CA GLY A 192 -15.47 -40.68 15.87
C GLY A 192 -13.95 -40.90 16.10
N SER A 193 -13.12 -39.87 16.05
CA SER A 193 -11.66 -40.00 16.23
C SER A 193 -11.20 -39.96 17.69
N ALA A 194 -12.08 -39.60 18.66
CA ALA A 194 -11.76 -39.51 20.09
C ALA A 194 -12.53 -40.58 20.88
N GLY A 195 -11.82 -41.59 21.38
CA GLY A 195 -12.37 -42.59 22.31
C GLY A 195 -12.41 -42.06 23.75
N PRO A 196 -13.22 -42.65 24.65
CA PRO A 196 -13.45 -42.13 26.00
C PRO A 196 -12.16 -42.01 26.87
N GLU A 197 -11.20 -42.88 26.64
CA GLU A 197 -9.94 -42.96 27.43
C GLU A 197 -8.70 -42.46 26.65
N ASP A 198 -8.87 -41.98 25.43
CA ASP A 198 -7.72 -41.58 24.60
C ASP A 198 -7.02 -40.33 25.18
N ALA A 199 -5.70 -40.31 25.16
CA ALA A 199 -4.93 -39.10 25.45
C ALA A 199 -5.06 -38.07 24.30
N ALA A 200 -4.86 -36.79 24.59
CA ALA A 200 -4.95 -35.70 23.58
C ALA A 200 -3.98 -35.94 22.41
N SER A 201 -2.78 -36.42 22.66
CA SER A 201 -1.77 -36.77 21.65
C SER A 201 -2.23 -37.91 20.72
N ASP A 202 -2.93 -38.90 21.26
CA ASP A 202 -3.44 -40.02 20.47
C ASP A 202 -4.61 -39.57 19.58
N VAL A 203 -5.42 -38.65 20.08
CA VAL A 203 -6.49 -38.03 19.31
C VAL A 203 -5.89 -37.15 18.21
N LEU A 204 -4.89 -36.31 18.51
CA LEU A 204 -4.21 -35.45 17.53
C LEU A 204 -3.64 -36.26 16.37
N ALA A 205 -3.06 -37.43 16.62
CA ALA A 205 -2.47 -38.28 15.58
C ALA A 205 -3.50 -38.81 14.55
N ARG A 206 -4.80 -38.70 14.83
CA ARG A 206 -5.92 -39.15 13.96
C ARG A 206 -6.67 -38.01 13.27
N GLN A 207 -6.19 -36.75 13.46
CA GLN A 207 -6.87 -35.61 12.87
C GLN A 207 -6.49 -35.40 11.39
N HIS A 208 -7.27 -34.56 10.68
CA HIS A 208 -7.00 -34.16 9.32
C HIS A 208 -6.01 -32.99 9.23
N TYR A 209 -5.37 -32.66 10.35
CA TYR A 209 -4.31 -31.66 10.44
C TYR A 209 -3.16 -32.20 11.28
N ARG A 210 -1.99 -31.59 11.10
CA ARG A 210 -0.76 -31.92 11.81
C ARG A 210 -0.14 -30.63 12.32
N LEU A 211 0.16 -30.56 13.61
CA LEU A 211 0.84 -29.43 14.22
C LEU A 211 2.36 -29.58 14.06
N VAL A 212 3.02 -28.51 13.63
CA VAL A 212 4.47 -28.47 13.42
C VAL A 212 5.04 -27.20 14.03
N PRO A 213 6.37 -27.14 14.32
CA PRO A 213 7.03 -25.92 14.71
C PRO A 213 6.82 -24.80 13.68
N TRP A 214 6.67 -23.57 14.16
CA TRP A 214 6.46 -22.40 13.28
C TRP A 214 7.65 -22.16 12.33
N THR A 215 8.84 -22.64 12.66
CA THR A 215 10.05 -22.62 11.83
C THR A 215 10.05 -23.68 10.72
N GLY A 216 9.04 -24.56 10.69
CA GLY A 216 8.96 -25.66 9.73
C GLY A 216 8.76 -25.20 8.30
N THR A 217 9.41 -25.89 7.35
CA THR A 217 9.26 -25.63 5.91
C THR A 217 8.22 -26.51 5.21
N ASP A 218 7.60 -27.44 5.94
CA ASP A 218 6.68 -28.46 5.41
C ASP A 218 5.23 -27.96 5.18
N LEU A 219 5.02 -26.65 5.23
CA LEU A 219 3.70 -26.05 4.99
C LEU A 219 3.13 -26.48 3.63
N ASN A 220 1.85 -26.83 3.62
CA ASN A 220 1.18 -27.29 2.41
C ASN A 220 0.00 -26.43 1.94
N TYR A 221 -0.22 -25.26 2.55
CA TYR A 221 -1.17 -24.27 2.05
C TYR A 221 -0.47 -22.95 1.67
N ARG A 222 -1.06 -22.19 0.74
CA ARG A 222 -0.56 -20.86 0.39
C ARG A 222 -0.89 -19.87 1.50
N ARG A 223 0.07 -18.99 1.79
CA ARG A 223 -0.08 -17.91 2.76
C ARG A 223 -0.16 -16.55 2.05
N PHE A 224 -0.70 -15.55 2.73
CA PHE A 224 -0.43 -14.16 2.37
C PHE A 224 1.00 -13.83 2.78
N PHE A 225 1.86 -13.58 1.80
CA PHE A 225 3.31 -13.51 2.01
C PHE A 225 3.83 -14.72 2.82
N SER A 226 4.41 -14.44 3.99
CA SER A 226 4.91 -15.44 4.94
C SER A 226 4.02 -15.58 6.20
N VAL A 227 2.87 -14.90 6.24
CA VAL A 227 1.98 -14.85 7.42
C VAL A 227 1.19 -16.15 7.54
N THR A 228 1.54 -16.97 8.52
CA THR A 228 0.95 -18.32 8.72
C THR A 228 -0.51 -18.29 9.13
N THR A 229 -0.97 -17.18 9.66
CA THR A 229 -2.35 -16.96 10.12
C THR A 229 -3.30 -16.45 9.02
N LEU A 230 -2.79 -16.29 7.78
CA LEU A 230 -3.56 -15.84 6.62
C LEU A 230 -3.46 -16.87 5.49
N ALA A 231 -4.52 -17.66 5.33
CA ALA A 231 -4.57 -18.74 4.34
C ALA A 231 -5.09 -18.24 2.97
N GLY A 232 -4.35 -18.58 1.92
CA GLY A 232 -4.68 -18.20 0.54
C GLY A 232 -5.88 -18.97 -0.02
N LEU A 233 -6.75 -18.26 -0.72
CA LEU A 233 -7.97 -18.77 -1.36
C LEU A 233 -7.73 -19.08 -2.83
N ARG A 234 -8.45 -20.07 -3.35
CA ARG A 234 -8.48 -20.43 -4.78
C ARG A 234 -9.58 -19.66 -5.49
N ILE A 235 -9.42 -18.36 -5.55
CA ILE A 235 -10.42 -17.45 -6.12
C ILE A 235 -10.61 -17.63 -7.64
N GLU A 236 -9.69 -18.33 -8.29
CA GLU A 236 -9.82 -18.78 -9.68
C GLU A 236 -10.93 -19.81 -9.87
N ASP A 237 -11.36 -20.53 -8.81
CA ASP A 237 -12.54 -21.36 -8.81
C ASP A 237 -13.81 -20.50 -8.77
N GLU A 238 -14.69 -20.65 -9.75
CA GLU A 238 -15.90 -19.84 -9.89
C GLU A 238 -16.83 -19.96 -8.66
N SER A 239 -16.92 -21.17 -8.08
CA SER A 239 -17.77 -21.40 -6.90
C SER A 239 -17.21 -20.68 -5.66
N VAL A 240 -15.89 -20.60 -5.52
CA VAL A 240 -15.21 -19.86 -4.45
C VAL A 240 -15.38 -18.36 -4.66
N PHE A 241 -15.18 -17.89 -5.89
CA PHE A 241 -15.39 -16.48 -6.24
C PHE A 241 -16.81 -16.03 -5.89
N GLU A 242 -17.84 -16.74 -6.37
CA GLU A 242 -19.24 -16.39 -6.09
C GLU A 242 -19.56 -16.43 -4.59
N ALA A 243 -19.12 -17.46 -3.88
CA ALA A 243 -19.44 -17.63 -2.46
C ALA A 243 -18.75 -16.57 -1.58
N THR A 244 -17.48 -16.25 -1.84
CA THR A 244 -16.73 -15.28 -1.04
C THR A 244 -17.16 -13.84 -1.31
N HIS A 245 -17.72 -13.55 -2.49
CA HIS A 245 -18.20 -12.24 -2.88
C HIS A 245 -19.72 -12.06 -2.74
N GLU A 246 -20.48 -13.08 -2.36
CA GLU A 246 -21.95 -13.02 -2.32
C GLU A 246 -22.47 -11.80 -1.55
N ARG A 247 -21.90 -11.52 -0.37
CA ARG A 247 -22.33 -10.38 0.44
C ARG A 247 -22.00 -9.05 -0.23
N ILE A 248 -20.83 -8.94 -0.83
CA ILE A 248 -20.40 -7.75 -1.58
C ILE A 248 -21.30 -7.54 -2.81
N PHE A 249 -21.56 -8.59 -3.57
CA PHE A 249 -22.45 -8.53 -4.73
C PHE A 249 -23.86 -8.09 -4.37
N ARG A 250 -24.36 -8.51 -3.21
CA ARG A 250 -25.66 -8.03 -2.70
C ARG A 250 -25.62 -6.52 -2.43
N MET A 251 -24.52 -6.00 -1.81
CA MET A 251 -24.35 -4.56 -1.61
C MET A 251 -24.34 -3.80 -2.94
N VAL A 252 -23.67 -4.34 -3.96
CA VAL A 252 -23.65 -3.76 -5.31
C VAL A 252 -25.04 -3.79 -5.96
N ASP A 253 -25.73 -4.93 -5.89
CA ASP A 253 -27.07 -5.13 -6.50
C ASP A 253 -28.13 -4.22 -5.87
N GLU A 254 -28.02 -3.95 -4.59
CA GLU A 254 -28.88 -3.01 -3.83
C GLU A 254 -28.48 -1.54 -4.02
N GLY A 255 -27.44 -1.23 -4.81
CA GLY A 255 -26.97 0.15 -5.06
C GLY A 255 -26.34 0.82 -3.84
N GLN A 256 -25.82 0.02 -2.90
CA GLN A 256 -25.19 0.52 -1.68
C GLN A 256 -23.75 0.97 -1.92
N LEU A 257 -23.06 0.44 -2.93
CA LEU A 257 -21.67 0.75 -3.28
C LEU A 257 -21.58 1.44 -4.64
N ASP A 258 -20.58 2.32 -4.80
CA ASP A 258 -20.24 3.02 -6.03
C ASP A 258 -18.90 2.56 -6.61
N GLY A 259 -18.09 1.87 -5.83
CA GLY A 259 -16.81 1.32 -6.26
C GLY A 259 -16.25 0.26 -5.33
N LEU A 260 -15.25 -0.47 -5.82
CA LEU A 260 -14.46 -1.44 -5.06
C LEU A 260 -12.97 -1.19 -5.28
N ARG A 261 -12.20 -1.33 -4.21
CA ARG A 261 -10.74 -1.45 -4.27
C ARG A 261 -10.37 -2.88 -3.88
N VAL A 262 -9.63 -3.55 -4.74
CA VAL A 262 -9.21 -4.94 -4.57
C VAL A 262 -7.83 -4.98 -3.93
N ASP A 263 -7.77 -5.57 -2.74
CA ASP A 263 -6.54 -5.80 -1.99
C ASP A 263 -5.68 -6.89 -2.65
N HIS A 264 -4.38 -6.65 -2.72
CA HIS A 264 -3.35 -7.62 -3.12
C HIS A 264 -3.70 -8.50 -4.34
N PRO A 265 -4.10 -7.94 -5.49
CA PRO A 265 -4.42 -8.74 -6.67
C PRO A 265 -3.21 -9.53 -7.18
N ASP A 266 -1.98 -9.08 -6.92
CA ASP A 266 -0.75 -9.77 -7.31
C ASP A 266 -0.56 -11.13 -6.61
N GLY A 267 -1.26 -11.38 -5.51
CA GLY A 267 -1.31 -12.69 -4.84
C GLY A 267 -2.22 -13.71 -5.51
N LEU A 268 -3.12 -13.29 -6.39
CA LEU A 268 -4.05 -14.18 -7.10
C LEU A 268 -3.33 -15.03 -8.14
N SER A 269 -3.92 -16.16 -8.51
CA SER A 269 -3.41 -17.03 -9.57
C SER A 269 -3.39 -16.29 -10.92
N ASP A 270 -4.52 -15.71 -11.30
CA ASP A 270 -4.69 -14.86 -12.49
C ASP A 270 -5.47 -13.58 -12.13
N PRO A 271 -4.78 -12.47 -11.86
CA PRO A 271 -5.42 -11.19 -11.57
C PRO A 271 -6.26 -10.63 -12.73
N GLY A 272 -5.85 -10.87 -13.97
CA GLY A 272 -6.55 -10.38 -15.17
C GLY A 272 -7.92 -11.06 -15.33
N GLU A 273 -7.95 -12.38 -15.16
CA GLU A 273 -9.20 -13.14 -15.17
C GLU A 273 -10.11 -12.74 -14.01
N TYR A 274 -9.56 -12.57 -12.81
CA TYR A 274 -10.31 -12.12 -11.65
C TYR A 274 -11.00 -10.76 -11.91
N PHE A 275 -10.27 -9.76 -12.40
CA PHE A 275 -10.86 -8.45 -12.72
C PHE A 275 -11.88 -8.53 -13.85
N THR A 276 -11.65 -9.41 -14.83
CA THR A 276 -12.62 -9.63 -15.93
C THR A 276 -13.95 -10.19 -15.38
N ARG A 277 -13.87 -11.17 -14.49
CA ARG A 277 -15.02 -11.77 -13.81
C ARG A 277 -15.75 -10.76 -12.91
N LEU A 278 -14.97 -10.01 -12.13
CA LEU A 278 -15.49 -8.97 -11.25
C LEU A 278 -16.22 -7.88 -12.06
N ARG A 279 -15.60 -7.39 -13.15
CA ARG A 279 -16.19 -6.39 -14.07
C ARG A 279 -17.51 -6.89 -14.65
N ALA A 280 -17.56 -8.14 -15.12
CA ALA A 280 -18.78 -8.72 -15.67
C ALA A 280 -19.91 -8.77 -14.62
N ARG A 281 -19.58 -8.94 -13.34
CA ARG A 281 -20.55 -9.03 -12.24
C ARG A 281 -21.03 -7.65 -11.75
N VAL A 282 -20.16 -6.65 -11.66
CA VAL A 282 -20.51 -5.32 -11.15
C VAL A 282 -20.97 -4.34 -12.24
N GLY A 283 -20.59 -4.57 -13.49
CA GLY A 283 -20.98 -3.76 -14.67
C GLY A 283 -19.89 -2.81 -15.15
N GLU A 284 -20.00 -2.38 -16.44
CA GLU A 284 -18.97 -1.64 -17.17
C GLU A 284 -18.61 -0.27 -16.56
N ASN A 285 -19.56 0.38 -15.88
CA ASN A 285 -19.38 1.74 -15.37
C ASN A 285 -19.17 1.78 -13.85
N PHE A 286 -18.90 0.64 -13.23
CA PHE A 286 -18.63 0.57 -11.80
C PHE A 286 -17.15 0.85 -11.53
N TRP A 287 -16.82 1.72 -10.60
CA TRP A 287 -15.43 2.10 -10.32
C TRP A 287 -14.67 0.98 -9.65
N LEU A 288 -13.65 0.44 -10.33
CA LEU A 288 -12.78 -0.63 -9.84
C LEU A 288 -11.34 -0.17 -9.75
N LEU A 289 -10.73 -0.38 -8.60
CA LEU A 289 -9.32 -0.13 -8.35
C LEU A 289 -8.63 -1.40 -7.90
N GLY A 290 -7.35 -1.55 -8.25
CA GLY A 290 -6.50 -2.61 -7.72
C GLY A 290 -5.37 -2.05 -6.88
N GLU A 291 -5.02 -2.72 -5.79
CA GLU A 291 -3.76 -2.44 -5.12
C GLU A 291 -2.60 -3.00 -5.94
N LYS A 292 -2.27 -2.30 -6.99
CA LYS A 292 -1.10 -2.63 -7.80
C LYS A 292 0.01 -1.63 -7.54
N ILE A 293 1.12 -2.16 -7.07
CA ILE A 293 2.34 -1.37 -6.90
C ILE A 293 3.08 -1.38 -8.23
N LEU A 294 3.11 -0.24 -8.90
CA LEU A 294 3.81 -0.07 -10.16
C LEU A 294 5.27 0.31 -9.89
N ALA A 295 6.21 -0.43 -10.48
CA ALA A 295 7.61 -0.03 -10.53
C ALA A 295 7.80 1.22 -11.41
N ASP A 296 8.92 1.93 -11.25
CA ASP A 296 9.21 3.12 -12.08
C ASP A 296 9.21 2.75 -13.57
N GLY A 297 8.34 3.41 -14.33
CA GLY A 297 8.15 3.13 -15.76
C GLY A 297 7.24 1.95 -16.10
N GLU A 298 6.76 1.16 -15.12
CA GLU A 298 5.77 0.11 -15.35
C GLU A 298 4.40 0.71 -15.68
N ASP A 299 3.72 0.13 -16.66
CA ASP A 299 2.32 0.43 -16.97
C ASP A 299 1.40 -0.58 -16.29
N LEU A 300 0.18 -0.14 -15.96
CA LEU A 300 -0.87 -1.06 -15.54
C LEU A 300 -1.08 -2.11 -16.65
N PRO A 301 -1.20 -3.42 -16.29
CA PRO A 301 -1.32 -4.47 -17.30
C PRO A 301 -2.47 -4.22 -18.27
N GLN A 302 -2.15 -4.21 -19.56
CA GLN A 302 -3.15 -4.03 -20.62
C GLN A 302 -4.17 -5.17 -20.58
N GLY A 303 -5.44 -4.80 -20.54
CA GLY A 303 -6.53 -5.77 -20.48
C GLY A 303 -7.10 -6.00 -19.08
N TRP A 304 -6.55 -5.40 -18.05
CA TRP A 304 -7.24 -5.32 -16.76
C TRP A 304 -8.40 -4.31 -16.88
N PRO A 305 -9.65 -4.74 -16.74
CA PRO A 305 -10.81 -3.85 -16.86
C PRO A 305 -11.06 -3.08 -15.57
N ILE A 306 -10.07 -2.28 -15.14
CA ILE A 306 -10.11 -1.42 -13.95
C ILE A 306 -9.71 0.01 -14.30
N GLU A 307 -10.13 0.97 -13.49
CA GLU A 307 -9.86 2.39 -13.72
C GLU A 307 -8.48 2.82 -13.23
N GLY A 308 -7.84 2.04 -12.35
CA GLY A 308 -6.50 2.37 -11.87
C GLY A 308 -6.06 1.66 -10.61
N THR A 309 -5.08 2.29 -9.93
CA THR A 309 -4.41 1.78 -8.73
C THR A 309 -4.82 2.58 -7.48
N THR A 310 -4.28 2.17 -6.31
CA THR A 310 -4.40 2.91 -5.04
C THR A 310 -3.64 4.25 -5.04
N GLY A 311 -2.70 4.46 -6.00
CA GLY A 311 -2.01 5.74 -6.18
C GLY A 311 -0.64 5.87 -5.51
N TYR A 312 0.05 4.76 -5.22
CA TYR A 312 1.42 4.78 -4.72
C TYR A 312 2.41 5.36 -5.75
N ASP A 313 2.15 5.14 -7.03
CA ASP A 313 2.86 5.74 -8.15
C ASP A 313 2.75 7.28 -8.14
N ALA A 314 1.56 7.84 -7.90
CA ALA A 314 1.36 9.28 -7.72
C ALA A 314 2.13 9.83 -6.51
N MET A 315 2.12 9.09 -5.40
CA MET A 315 2.88 9.44 -4.19
C MET A 315 4.38 9.52 -4.46
N ALA A 316 4.93 8.57 -5.21
CA ALA A 316 6.34 8.56 -5.59
C ALA A 316 6.69 9.77 -6.49
N GLU A 317 5.83 10.11 -7.47
CA GLU A 317 5.99 11.29 -8.34
C GLU A 317 6.00 12.59 -7.53
N VAL A 318 5.07 12.76 -6.59
CA VAL A 318 5.01 13.95 -5.71
C VAL A 318 6.23 14.00 -4.79
N THR A 319 6.68 12.88 -4.23
CA THR A 319 7.89 12.85 -3.40
C THR A 319 9.12 13.27 -4.19
N ARG A 320 9.30 12.77 -5.41
CA ARG A 320 10.43 13.11 -6.28
C ARG A 320 10.47 14.58 -6.70
N VAL A 321 9.31 15.19 -7.00
CA VAL A 321 9.29 16.59 -7.43
C VAL A 321 9.57 17.57 -6.30
N LEU A 322 9.35 17.19 -5.04
CA LEU A 322 9.70 18.03 -3.89
C LEU A 322 11.19 18.03 -3.57
N ASN A 323 11.90 16.96 -3.88
CA ASN A 323 13.33 16.86 -3.61
C ASN A 323 14.13 17.74 -4.57
N ALA A 324 15.20 18.36 -4.07
CA ALA A 324 16.06 19.22 -4.87
C ALA A 324 16.84 18.40 -5.91
N PRO A 325 16.81 18.77 -7.21
CA PRO A 325 17.61 18.11 -8.23
C PRO A 325 19.10 18.17 -7.89
N GLY A 326 19.80 17.03 -8.07
CA GLY A 326 21.21 16.92 -7.76
C GLY A 326 21.52 16.62 -6.28
N CYS A 327 20.50 16.42 -5.44
CA CYS A 327 20.71 15.99 -4.04
C CYS A 327 21.34 14.60 -3.96
N GLU A 328 21.18 13.76 -4.98
CA GLU A 328 21.69 12.40 -5.04
C GLU A 328 23.19 12.30 -4.75
N GLY A 329 23.98 13.24 -5.32
CA GLY A 329 25.43 13.21 -5.21
C GLY A 329 25.93 13.42 -3.77
N TRP A 330 25.47 14.50 -3.12
CA TRP A 330 25.90 14.79 -1.76
C TRP A 330 25.28 13.84 -0.72
N LEU A 331 24.05 13.35 -0.95
CA LEU A 331 23.43 12.33 -0.11
C LEU A 331 24.20 11.01 -0.16
N ASP A 332 24.68 10.61 -1.35
CA ASP A 332 25.51 9.41 -1.48
C ASP A 332 26.86 9.58 -0.80
N GLU A 333 27.54 10.72 -1.00
CA GLU A 333 28.81 11.04 -0.34
C GLU A 333 28.66 11.04 1.19
N GLN A 334 27.63 11.70 1.70
CA GLN A 334 27.32 11.78 3.12
C GLN A 334 26.98 10.42 3.71
N TYR A 335 26.11 9.64 3.04
CA TYR A 335 25.74 8.30 3.46
C TYR A 335 26.97 7.41 3.58
N ARG A 336 27.78 7.30 2.52
CA ARG A 336 29.00 6.48 2.52
C ARG A 336 30.03 6.95 3.54
N GLY A 337 30.17 8.25 3.70
CA GLY A 337 31.10 8.85 4.67
C GLY A 337 30.72 8.57 6.12
N LEU A 338 29.45 8.61 6.45
CA LEU A 338 28.96 8.38 7.80
C LEU A 338 28.78 6.89 8.13
N THR A 339 28.22 6.13 7.23
CA THR A 339 27.87 4.72 7.49
C THR A 339 29.01 3.74 7.20
N HIS A 340 29.95 4.13 6.34
CA HIS A 340 30.98 3.26 5.75
C HIS A 340 30.42 2.12 4.90
N ASP A 341 29.15 2.18 4.55
CA ASP A 341 28.54 1.27 3.61
C ASP A 341 29.00 1.57 2.18
N GLN A 342 29.60 0.60 1.51
CA GLN A 342 30.13 0.73 0.16
C GLN A 342 29.29 -0.04 -0.88
N PHE A 343 28.24 -0.75 -0.42
CA PHE A 343 27.36 -1.45 -1.34
C PHE A 343 26.45 -0.46 -2.07
N ASP A 344 26.14 -0.79 -3.30
CA ASP A 344 25.16 -0.06 -4.10
C ASP A 344 23.73 -0.50 -3.76
N LEU A 345 22.75 0.22 -4.30
CA LEU A 345 21.35 -0.07 -4.10
C LEU A 345 20.97 -1.48 -4.61
N ASP A 346 21.49 -1.88 -5.78
CA ASP A 346 21.19 -3.17 -6.39
C ASP A 346 21.66 -4.32 -5.50
N THR A 347 22.82 -4.16 -4.84
CA THR A 347 23.34 -5.14 -3.87
C THR A 347 22.42 -5.27 -2.65
N HIS A 348 21.89 -4.15 -2.13
CA HIS A 348 20.93 -4.17 -1.01
C HIS A 348 19.61 -4.82 -1.41
N ILE A 349 19.09 -4.51 -2.60
CA ILE A 349 17.87 -5.11 -3.15
C ILE A 349 18.03 -6.61 -3.32
N LEU A 350 19.08 -7.03 -4.01
CA LEU A 350 19.37 -8.44 -4.24
C LEU A 350 19.53 -9.20 -2.93
N GLY A 351 20.32 -8.65 -2.00
CA GLY A 351 20.55 -9.25 -0.68
C GLY A 351 19.28 -9.34 0.18
N GLY A 352 18.40 -8.33 0.14
CA GLY A 352 17.11 -8.35 0.82
C GLY A 352 16.18 -9.45 0.29
N LYS A 353 16.06 -9.55 -1.04
CA LYS A 353 15.25 -10.60 -1.69
C LYS A 353 15.81 -11.99 -1.46
N GLN A 354 17.12 -12.18 -1.59
CA GLN A 354 17.77 -13.48 -1.28
C GLN A 354 17.56 -13.87 0.19
N PHE A 355 17.64 -12.91 1.11
CA PHE A 355 17.40 -13.15 2.53
C PHE A 355 15.99 -13.70 2.79
N VAL A 356 14.94 -13.02 2.32
CA VAL A 356 13.56 -13.47 2.56
C VAL A 356 13.25 -14.78 1.83
N LEU A 357 13.77 -14.97 0.62
CA LEU A 357 13.66 -16.22 -0.10
C LEU A 357 14.35 -17.38 0.65
N GLY A 358 15.50 -17.12 1.27
CA GLY A 358 16.24 -18.12 2.03
C GLY A 358 15.63 -18.46 3.39
N THR A 359 14.89 -17.52 4.00
CA THR A 359 14.36 -17.66 5.37
C THR A 359 12.85 -17.81 5.41
N MET A 360 12.09 -16.83 4.91
CA MET A 360 10.64 -16.74 5.07
C MET A 360 9.86 -17.59 4.06
N PHE A 361 10.35 -17.69 2.80
CA PHE A 361 9.65 -18.31 1.67
C PHE A 361 10.11 -19.74 1.35
N GLY A 362 10.71 -20.43 2.31
CA GLY A 362 11.06 -21.85 2.17
C GLY A 362 9.85 -22.72 1.79
N PRO A 363 8.71 -22.62 2.46
CA PRO A 363 7.50 -23.37 2.12
C PRO A 363 7.00 -23.12 0.70
N GLU A 364 6.94 -21.86 0.27
CA GLU A 364 6.47 -21.45 -1.07
C GLU A 364 7.38 -22.00 -2.16
N ARG A 365 8.71 -21.93 -1.96
CA ARG A 365 9.70 -22.55 -2.87
C ARG A 365 9.52 -24.07 -2.94
N ALA A 366 9.38 -24.72 -1.80
CA ALA A 366 9.15 -26.17 -1.73
C ALA A 366 7.85 -26.57 -2.47
N ARG A 367 6.78 -25.78 -2.37
CA ARG A 367 5.53 -25.99 -3.11
C ARG A 367 5.75 -25.79 -4.62
N LEU A 368 6.51 -24.77 -5.04
CA LEU A 368 6.85 -24.55 -6.46
C LEU A 368 7.68 -25.72 -7.02
N LEU A 369 8.70 -26.16 -6.31
CA LEU A 369 9.54 -27.28 -6.71
C LEU A 369 8.74 -28.59 -6.92
N ARG A 370 7.70 -28.84 -6.11
CA ARG A 370 6.85 -30.05 -6.22
C ARG A 370 6.05 -30.11 -7.53
N VAL A 371 5.67 -28.96 -8.09
CA VAL A 371 4.87 -28.91 -9.32
C VAL A 371 5.69 -28.77 -10.59
N LEU A 372 7.02 -28.65 -10.49
CA LEU A 372 7.90 -28.65 -11.66
C LEU A 372 7.87 -30.02 -12.36
N PRO A 373 7.88 -30.07 -13.70
CA PRO A 373 8.12 -31.32 -14.46
C PRO A 373 9.50 -31.91 -14.13
N GLU A 374 9.62 -33.24 -14.20
CA GLU A 374 10.87 -33.94 -13.92
C GLU A 374 12.06 -33.41 -14.74
N ALA A 375 11.82 -33.06 -16.01
CA ALA A 375 12.84 -32.51 -16.90
C ALA A 375 13.39 -31.14 -16.48
N ALA A 376 12.67 -30.41 -15.65
CA ALA A 376 13.07 -29.09 -15.10
C ALA A 376 13.64 -29.21 -13.67
N ARG A 377 13.69 -30.41 -13.10
CA ARG A 377 14.23 -30.63 -11.74
C ARG A 377 15.70 -31.07 -11.83
N GLY A 378 16.53 -30.45 -11.02
CA GLY A 378 17.96 -30.78 -10.89
C GLY A 378 18.50 -30.36 -9.53
N GLU A 379 19.73 -30.71 -9.23
CA GLU A 379 20.36 -30.44 -7.92
C GLU A 379 20.39 -28.94 -7.56
N ARG A 380 20.49 -28.07 -8.59
CA ARG A 380 20.59 -26.61 -8.39
C ARG A 380 19.31 -25.84 -8.75
N THR A 381 18.20 -26.52 -8.97
CA THR A 381 16.93 -25.88 -9.38
C THR A 381 16.44 -24.87 -8.33
N ASP A 382 16.51 -25.20 -7.04
CA ASP A 382 16.10 -24.29 -5.97
C ASP A 382 16.98 -23.03 -5.91
N GLU A 383 18.29 -23.18 -6.10
CA GLU A 383 19.22 -22.04 -6.18
C GLU A 383 18.88 -21.13 -7.36
N VAL A 384 18.60 -21.70 -8.54
CA VAL A 384 18.17 -20.91 -9.71
C VAL A 384 16.87 -20.17 -9.46
N LEU A 385 15.90 -20.79 -8.80
CA LEU A 385 14.64 -20.13 -8.45
C LEU A 385 14.87 -18.92 -7.52
N VAL A 386 15.68 -19.06 -6.48
CA VAL A 386 16.06 -17.96 -5.59
C VAL A 386 16.72 -16.82 -6.37
N GLU A 387 17.73 -17.15 -7.17
CA GLU A 387 18.50 -16.16 -7.92
C GLU A 387 17.67 -15.47 -9.01
N LEU A 388 16.75 -16.19 -9.67
CA LEU A 388 15.88 -15.63 -10.71
C LEU A 388 14.82 -14.70 -10.09
N VAL A 389 14.12 -15.12 -9.02
CA VAL A 389 13.14 -14.30 -8.31
C VAL A 389 13.80 -13.04 -7.73
N ALA A 390 15.00 -13.17 -7.15
CA ALA A 390 15.71 -12.04 -6.58
C ALA A 390 16.07 -10.96 -7.62
N ARG A 391 16.17 -11.32 -8.91
CA ARG A 391 16.49 -10.41 -10.03
C ARG A 391 15.26 -9.84 -10.74
N MET A 392 14.03 -10.19 -10.32
CA MET A 392 12.83 -9.55 -10.85
C MET A 392 12.80 -8.07 -10.45
N GLU A 393 12.50 -7.18 -11.40
CA GLU A 393 12.43 -5.73 -11.17
C GLU A 393 11.01 -5.21 -10.98
N VAL A 394 10.00 -6.03 -11.29
CA VAL A 394 8.58 -5.76 -11.08
C VAL A 394 8.02 -6.78 -10.09
N TYR A 395 6.87 -6.48 -9.48
CA TYR A 395 6.25 -7.39 -8.52
C TYR A 395 6.03 -8.77 -9.12
N ARG A 396 5.46 -8.85 -10.32
CA ARG A 396 5.32 -10.13 -11.02
C ARG A 396 5.16 -9.93 -12.53
N THR A 397 5.30 -11.01 -13.26
CA THR A 397 4.84 -11.08 -14.64
C THR A 397 3.33 -11.37 -14.68
N TYR A 398 2.68 -10.94 -15.76
CA TYR A 398 1.28 -11.25 -16.08
C TYR A 398 1.28 -11.95 -17.44
N LEU A 399 1.65 -13.22 -17.40
CA LEU A 399 1.81 -14.00 -18.63
C LEU A 399 0.48 -14.15 -19.37
N PRO A 400 0.49 -14.10 -20.71
CA PRO A 400 1.70 -13.99 -21.57
C PRO A 400 2.17 -12.54 -21.83
N THR A 401 1.45 -11.51 -21.38
CA THR A 401 1.62 -10.11 -21.82
C THR A 401 2.90 -9.45 -21.33
N SER A 402 3.39 -9.77 -20.13
CA SER A 402 4.58 -9.13 -19.54
C SER A 402 5.79 -10.08 -19.40
N ARG A 403 5.96 -10.99 -20.35
CA ARG A 403 7.09 -11.95 -20.38
C ARG A 403 8.46 -11.28 -20.32
N ALA A 404 8.58 -10.06 -20.83
CA ALA A 404 9.84 -9.33 -20.91
C ALA A 404 10.55 -9.19 -19.55
N ALA A 405 9.83 -9.02 -18.45
CA ALA A 405 10.41 -8.90 -17.11
C ALA A 405 11.12 -10.21 -16.67
N LEU A 406 10.53 -11.38 -16.98
CA LEU A 406 11.15 -12.68 -16.73
C LEU A 406 12.42 -12.85 -17.59
N ASP A 407 12.34 -12.48 -18.86
CA ASP A 407 13.47 -12.61 -19.78
C ASP A 407 14.63 -11.68 -19.38
N GLN A 408 14.36 -10.47 -18.88
CA GLN A 408 15.35 -9.56 -18.32
C GLN A 408 16.02 -10.11 -17.07
N ALA A 409 15.24 -10.64 -16.12
CA ALA A 409 15.78 -11.28 -14.91
C ALA A 409 16.68 -12.48 -15.29
N ALA A 410 16.27 -13.28 -16.27
CA ALA A 410 17.06 -14.40 -16.77
C ALA A 410 18.38 -13.95 -17.43
N GLU A 411 18.38 -12.86 -18.19
CA GLU A 411 19.60 -12.32 -18.82
C GLU A 411 20.60 -11.79 -17.78
N ARG A 412 20.10 -11.11 -16.74
CA ARG A 412 20.94 -10.71 -15.60
C ARG A 412 21.53 -11.93 -14.89
N LEU A 413 20.72 -12.96 -14.67
CA LEU A 413 21.19 -14.20 -14.03
C LEU A 413 22.27 -14.88 -14.87
N ARG A 414 22.12 -14.95 -16.21
CA ARG A 414 23.17 -15.49 -17.12
C ARG A 414 24.48 -14.72 -16.98
N THR A 415 24.41 -13.41 -16.84
CA THR A 415 25.58 -12.56 -16.72
C THR A 415 26.28 -12.74 -15.37
N ASP A 416 25.52 -12.71 -14.29
CA ASP A 416 26.04 -12.71 -12.91
C ASP A 416 26.45 -14.10 -12.45
N ARG A 417 25.73 -15.13 -12.91
CA ARG A 417 25.88 -16.54 -12.47
C ARG A 417 25.95 -17.48 -13.68
N PRO A 418 27.03 -17.39 -14.47
CA PRO A 418 27.23 -18.28 -15.65
C PRO A 418 27.25 -19.77 -15.28
N ASP A 419 27.51 -20.09 -14.01
CA ASP A 419 27.48 -21.45 -13.47
C ASP A 419 26.03 -22.00 -13.32
N LEU A 420 24.99 -21.16 -13.42
CA LEU A 420 23.57 -21.53 -13.30
C LEU A 420 22.83 -21.53 -14.67
N VAL A 421 23.52 -21.29 -15.78
CA VAL A 421 22.87 -21.17 -17.09
C VAL A 421 22.17 -22.46 -17.52
N GLU A 422 22.78 -23.62 -17.35
CA GLU A 422 22.17 -24.89 -17.75
C GLU A 422 20.84 -25.18 -16.99
N PRO A 423 20.77 -25.14 -15.65
CA PRO A 423 19.52 -25.34 -14.95
C PRO A 423 18.51 -24.20 -15.17
N LEU A 424 18.96 -22.97 -15.44
CA LEU A 424 18.06 -21.85 -15.82
C LEU A 424 17.34 -22.13 -17.14
N GLU A 425 18.08 -22.58 -18.18
CA GLU A 425 17.49 -22.89 -19.49
C GLU A 425 16.46 -24.04 -19.44
N ALA A 426 16.59 -24.94 -18.47
CA ALA A 426 15.61 -25.99 -18.24
C ALA A 426 14.33 -25.47 -17.58
N LEU A 427 14.43 -24.40 -16.78
CA LEU A 427 13.30 -23.82 -16.05
C LEU A 427 12.49 -22.81 -16.87
N LEU A 428 13.15 -21.97 -17.66
CA LEU A 428 12.51 -20.85 -18.37
C LEU A 428 11.30 -21.24 -19.24
N PRO A 429 11.29 -22.34 -19.98
CA PRO A 429 10.14 -22.78 -20.76
C PRO A 429 8.90 -23.07 -19.86
N VAL A 430 9.13 -23.63 -18.66
CA VAL A 430 8.08 -23.98 -17.70
C VAL A 430 7.54 -22.73 -17.00
N LEU A 431 8.44 -21.87 -16.53
CA LEU A 431 8.07 -20.64 -15.81
C LEU A 431 7.43 -19.57 -16.71
N GLY A 432 7.66 -19.65 -18.02
CA GLY A 432 7.10 -18.74 -19.01
C GLY A 432 5.82 -19.23 -19.68
N ASP A 433 5.29 -20.37 -19.30
CA ASP A 433 4.07 -20.98 -19.86
C ASP A 433 2.94 -20.95 -18.82
N ILE A 434 1.94 -20.08 -19.01
CA ILE A 434 0.81 -19.90 -18.07
C ILE A 434 -0.03 -21.17 -17.90
N SER A 435 0.06 -22.14 -18.82
CA SER A 435 -0.62 -23.44 -18.66
C SER A 435 0.02 -24.32 -17.59
N GLN A 436 1.23 -23.98 -17.15
CA GLN A 436 1.95 -24.68 -16.08
C GLN A 436 1.63 -24.07 -14.72
N GLU A 437 1.24 -24.88 -13.77
CA GLU A 437 1.01 -24.44 -12.38
C GLU A 437 2.26 -23.76 -11.79
N ALA A 438 3.44 -24.22 -12.15
CA ALA A 438 4.71 -23.66 -11.73
C ALA A 438 4.86 -22.18 -12.14
N ALA A 439 4.34 -21.77 -13.30
CA ALA A 439 4.39 -20.38 -13.74
C ALA A 439 3.55 -19.48 -12.85
N SER A 440 2.34 -19.88 -12.48
CA SER A 440 1.49 -19.12 -11.55
C SER A 440 2.14 -19.01 -10.17
N ARG A 441 2.67 -20.12 -9.62
CA ARG A 441 3.35 -20.12 -8.30
C ARG A 441 4.62 -19.26 -8.32
N PHE A 442 5.38 -19.26 -9.42
CA PHE A 442 6.54 -18.39 -9.59
C PHE A 442 6.14 -16.91 -9.55
N GLN A 443 5.08 -16.53 -10.26
CA GLN A 443 4.56 -15.17 -10.28
C GLN A 443 4.10 -14.71 -8.89
N GLN A 444 3.40 -15.56 -8.13
CA GLN A 444 2.99 -15.28 -6.75
C GLN A 444 4.20 -15.11 -5.81
N LEU A 445 5.21 -15.98 -5.93
CA LEU A 445 6.43 -15.90 -5.14
C LEU A 445 7.24 -14.64 -5.45
N SER A 446 7.28 -14.23 -6.72
CA SER A 446 7.94 -12.99 -7.15
C SER A 446 7.32 -11.76 -6.48
N GLY A 447 5.99 -11.65 -6.48
CA GLY A 447 5.28 -10.56 -5.79
C GLY A 447 5.57 -10.52 -4.29
N ALA A 448 5.55 -11.69 -3.65
CA ALA A 448 5.87 -11.80 -2.22
C ALA A 448 7.32 -11.40 -1.90
N ALA A 449 8.27 -11.79 -2.77
CA ALA A 449 9.68 -11.42 -2.61
C ALA A 449 9.93 -9.91 -2.85
N MET A 450 9.15 -9.26 -3.72
CA MET A 450 9.20 -7.80 -3.88
C MET A 450 8.70 -7.10 -2.61
N ALA A 451 7.52 -7.42 -2.12
CA ALA A 451 6.98 -6.79 -0.92
C ALA A 451 7.90 -7.00 0.30
N LYS A 452 8.30 -8.23 0.60
CA LYS A 452 9.07 -8.53 1.80
C LYS A 452 10.57 -8.29 1.67
N GLY A 453 11.17 -8.62 0.53
CA GLY A 453 12.62 -8.48 0.31
C GLY A 453 13.03 -7.05 -0.04
N LEU A 454 12.22 -6.34 -0.82
CA LEU A 454 12.50 -4.97 -1.21
C LEU A 454 11.97 -3.99 -0.15
N GLU A 455 10.64 -3.87 -0.01
CA GLU A 455 10.02 -2.81 0.78
C GLU A 455 10.17 -3.01 2.29
N ASP A 456 10.03 -4.25 2.78
CA ASP A 456 10.11 -4.53 4.22
C ASP A 456 11.51 -4.95 4.71
N THR A 457 12.49 -5.18 3.81
CA THR A 457 13.86 -5.52 4.21
C THR A 457 14.89 -4.53 3.67
N ALA A 458 15.03 -4.41 2.34
CA ALA A 458 16.07 -3.57 1.75
C ALA A 458 15.88 -2.08 2.10
N TRP A 459 14.64 -1.59 2.14
CA TRP A 459 14.33 -0.20 2.50
C TRP A 459 14.64 0.16 3.96
N TYR A 460 14.75 -0.82 4.86
CA TYR A 460 15.23 -0.59 6.22
C TYR A 460 16.74 -0.74 6.37
N ARG A 461 17.42 -1.39 5.42
CA ARG A 461 18.89 -1.53 5.38
C ARG A 461 19.58 -0.36 4.69
N TYR A 462 19.04 0.08 3.53
CA TYR A 462 19.63 1.13 2.72
C TYR A 462 19.07 2.49 3.12
N SER A 463 19.76 3.21 3.98
CA SER A 463 19.29 4.45 4.58
C SER A 463 19.83 5.73 3.91
N ARG A 464 20.22 5.69 2.62
CA ARG A 464 20.75 6.86 1.92
C ARG A 464 19.81 8.07 2.00
N PHE A 465 18.52 7.88 1.67
CA PHE A 465 17.48 8.89 1.84
C PHE A 465 16.12 8.24 2.03
N ILE A 466 15.67 8.16 3.29
CA ILE A 466 14.50 7.36 3.66
C ILE A 466 13.16 7.89 3.16
N ALA A 467 13.10 9.17 2.67
CA ALA A 467 11.90 9.69 2.02
C ALA A 467 11.50 8.90 0.76
N ALA A 468 12.49 8.29 0.08
CA ALA A 468 12.27 7.46 -1.10
C ALA A 468 12.05 5.98 -0.77
N ASN A 469 12.31 5.56 0.49
CA ASN A 469 12.12 4.18 0.96
C ASN A 469 10.65 4.00 1.39
N GLU A 470 9.75 3.97 0.43
CA GLU A 470 8.30 3.94 0.63
C GLU A 470 7.66 2.87 -0.26
N VAL A 471 6.41 2.49 0.00
CA VAL A 471 5.64 1.61 -0.89
C VAL A 471 5.56 2.24 -2.27
N GLY A 472 5.99 1.50 -3.30
CA GLY A 472 6.10 2.02 -4.68
C GLY A 472 7.16 3.10 -4.85
N GLY A 473 8.02 3.33 -3.85
CA GLY A 473 9.14 4.26 -3.90
C GLY A 473 10.34 3.70 -4.65
N GLU A 474 11.22 4.60 -5.18
CA GLU A 474 12.43 4.24 -5.92
C GLU A 474 13.64 4.97 -5.35
N PRO A 475 14.37 4.37 -4.38
CA PRO A 475 15.57 4.98 -3.79
C PRO A 475 16.73 5.23 -4.76
N GLY A 476 16.66 4.67 -5.97
CA GLY A 476 17.59 4.94 -7.06
C GLY A 476 17.38 6.30 -7.71
N ARG A 477 16.14 6.81 -7.69
CA ARG A 477 15.71 8.06 -8.32
C ARG A 477 15.09 9.00 -7.28
N LEU A 478 15.92 9.79 -6.59
CA LEU A 478 15.48 10.61 -5.47
C LEU A 478 14.72 11.87 -5.89
N SER A 479 15.06 12.44 -7.05
CA SER A 479 14.51 13.71 -7.51
C SER A 479 14.08 13.64 -8.98
N THR A 480 13.34 14.65 -9.44
CA THR A 480 12.98 14.85 -10.85
C THR A 480 13.03 16.33 -11.21
N THR A 481 13.25 16.63 -12.49
CA THR A 481 13.06 17.98 -13.04
C THR A 481 11.57 18.29 -13.22
N LEU A 482 11.20 19.56 -13.36
CA LEU A 482 9.82 19.91 -13.69
C LEU A 482 9.37 19.31 -15.03
N ALA A 483 10.26 19.30 -16.03
CA ALA A 483 9.97 18.66 -17.31
C ALA A 483 9.68 17.16 -17.16
N GLY A 484 10.43 16.46 -16.31
CA GLY A 484 10.17 15.05 -15.98
C GLY A 484 8.83 14.86 -15.26
N PHE A 485 8.55 15.68 -14.26
CA PHE A 485 7.26 15.65 -13.56
C PHE A 485 6.09 15.89 -14.51
N HIS A 486 6.16 16.89 -15.38
CA HIS A 486 5.11 17.16 -16.35
C HIS A 486 4.90 16.00 -17.33
N ALA A 487 5.98 15.37 -17.80
CA ALA A 487 5.87 14.18 -18.66
C ALA A 487 5.17 13.02 -17.95
N ASP A 488 5.49 12.79 -16.66
CA ASP A 488 4.80 11.78 -15.82
C ASP A 488 3.31 12.12 -15.68
N GLN A 489 2.95 13.41 -15.44
CA GLN A 489 1.55 13.84 -15.33
C GLN A 489 0.77 13.76 -16.65
N GLU A 490 1.40 14.07 -17.77
CA GLU A 490 0.79 13.90 -19.11
C GLU A 490 0.53 12.42 -19.42
N ARG A 491 1.47 11.54 -19.03
CA ARG A 491 1.29 10.09 -19.15
C ARG A 491 0.13 9.62 -18.26
N ARG A 492 0.07 10.05 -16.99
CA ARG A 492 -1.01 9.75 -16.06
C ARG A 492 -2.37 10.22 -16.58
N ALA A 493 -2.47 11.45 -17.06
CA ALA A 493 -3.70 11.99 -17.64
C ALA A 493 -4.24 11.17 -18.83
N ARG A 494 -3.35 10.51 -19.54
CA ARG A 494 -3.70 9.67 -20.69
C ARG A 494 -4.02 8.24 -20.33
N LEU A 495 -3.25 7.62 -19.41
CA LEU A 495 -3.32 6.19 -19.12
C LEU A 495 -4.12 5.84 -17.87
N LEU A 496 -4.15 6.74 -16.89
CA LEU A 496 -4.73 6.52 -15.57
C LEU A 496 -5.55 7.74 -15.09
N PRO A 497 -6.44 8.31 -15.95
CA PRO A 497 -7.18 9.54 -15.61
C PRO A 497 -8.07 9.38 -14.38
N ASP A 498 -8.56 8.19 -14.12
CA ASP A 498 -9.52 7.86 -13.07
C ASP A 498 -8.91 6.99 -11.96
N SER A 499 -7.57 6.82 -11.96
CA SER A 499 -6.82 6.17 -10.90
C SER A 499 -6.80 7.03 -9.64
N MET A 500 -6.73 6.40 -8.49
CA MET A 500 -6.54 7.12 -7.23
C MET A 500 -5.17 7.82 -7.17
N THR A 501 -5.07 8.93 -6.45
CA THR A 501 -3.80 9.55 -6.07
C THR A 501 -3.74 9.66 -4.55
N ALA A 502 -2.72 9.09 -3.93
CA ALA A 502 -2.55 9.10 -2.48
C ALA A 502 -1.26 9.83 -2.07
N LEU A 503 -1.21 10.29 -0.81
CA LEU A 503 0.02 10.69 -0.13
C LEU A 503 0.25 9.83 1.12
N SER A 504 -0.79 9.51 1.87
CA SER A 504 -0.74 8.60 3.01
C SER A 504 -1.77 7.51 2.83
N THR A 505 -1.45 6.30 3.31
CA THR A 505 -2.38 5.18 3.39
C THR A 505 -2.12 4.42 4.71
N HIS A 506 -2.87 3.36 4.96
CA HIS A 506 -2.65 2.47 6.09
C HIS A 506 -1.38 1.59 5.95
N ASP A 507 -0.74 1.59 4.77
CA ASP A 507 0.47 0.78 4.47
C ASP A 507 1.73 1.64 4.28
N THR A 508 1.60 2.97 4.20
CA THR A 508 2.77 3.84 4.04
C THR A 508 3.72 3.74 5.22
N LYS A 509 5.01 3.69 4.93
CA LYS A 509 6.06 3.60 5.97
C LYS A 509 6.21 4.90 6.75
N ARG A 510 5.79 6.02 6.14
CA ARG A 510 5.80 7.37 6.75
C ARG A 510 4.59 8.16 6.24
N GLY A 511 4.01 8.97 7.12
CA GLY A 511 2.97 9.91 6.76
C GLY A 511 3.46 10.99 5.79
N GLU A 512 2.53 11.63 5.10
CA GLU A 512 2.84 12.62 4.07
C GLU A 512 3.67 13.80 4.60
N ASP A 513 3.39 14.27 5.81
CA ASP A 513 4.09 15.43 6.36
C ASP A 513 5.49 15.07 6.88
N VAL A 514 5.71 13.83 7.29
CA VAL A 514 7.05 13.30 7.58
C VAL A 514 7.91 13.31 6.32
N ARG A 515 7.35 12.89 5.16
CA ARG A 515 8.06 12.95 3.88
C ARG A 515 8.29 14.38 3.41
N ALA A 516 7.34 15.30 3.64
CA ALA A 516 7.53 16.73 3.36
C ALA A 516 8.67 17.36 4.18
N ALA A 517 8.82 16.94 5.44
CA ALA A 517 9.93 17.34 6.27
C ALA A 517 11.26 16.77 5.74
N LEU A 518 11.28 15.47 5.41
CA LEU A 518 12.46 14.84 4.82
C LEU A 518 12.86 15.47 3.49
N ALA A 519 11.90 15.84 2.63
CA ALA A 519 12.20 16.53 1.37
C ALA A 519 12.97 17.85 1.61
N THR A 520 12.71 18.54 2.73
CA THR A 520 13.46 19.74 3.10
C THR A 520 14.94 19.48 3.36
N LEU A 521 15.31 18.27 3.82
CA LEU A 521 16.71 17.89 4.01
C LEU A 521 17.49 17.90 2.70
N SER A 522 16.84 17.64 1.57
CA SER A 522 17.49 17.66 0.25
C SER A 522 18.11 19.02 -0.11
N GLU A 523 17.68 20.10 0.57
CA GLU A 523 18.20 21.46 0.45
C GLU A 523 19.19 21.85 1.56
N LEU A 524 19.50 20.96 2.53
CA LEU A 524 20.23 21.28 3.77
C LEU A 524 21.43 20.35 4.01
N PRO A 525 22.37 20.19 3.05
CA PRO A 525 23.46 19.22 3.17
C PRO A 525 24.31 19.39 4.44
N GLU A 526 24.74 20.60 4.78
CA GLU A 526 25.61 20.84 5.93
C GLU A 526 24.88 20.65 7.26
N ALA A 527 23.66 21.16 7.37
CA ALA A 527 22.87 21.05 8.60
C ALA A 527 22.52 19.61 8.94
N PHE A 528 22.10 18.83 7.93
CA PHE A 528 21.77 17.42 8.12
C PHE A 528 23.05 16.60 8.42
N THR A 529 24.13 16.80 7.69
CA THR A 529 25.42 16.12 7.95
C THR A 529 25.90 16.37 9.37
N SER A 530 25.84 17.61 9.84
CA SER A 530 26.24 17.98 11.20
C SER A 530 25.40 17.23 12.24
N TRP A 531 24.06 17.22 12.09
CA TRP A 531 23.17 16.49 12.99
C TRP A 531 23.45 14.98 13.01
N ALA A 532 23.53 14.35 11.84
CA ALA A 532 23.76 12.91 11.72
C ALA A 532 25.12 12.50 12.31
N MET A 533 26.17 13.33 12.13
CA MET A 533 27.48 13.12 12.75
C MET A 533 27.42 13.16 14.29
N HIS A 534 26.73 14.15 14.87
CA HIS A 534 26.63 14.25 16.33
C HIS A 534 25.90 13.06 16.93
N LEU A 535 24.79 12.62 16.32
CA LEU A 535 24.09 11.42 16.75
C LEU A 535 24.97 10.17 16.63
N GLN A 536 25.67 10.02 15.50
CA GLN A 536 26.58 8.89 15.25
C GLN A 536 27.72 8.80 16.27
N GLN A 537 28.28 9.92 16.67
CA GLN A 537 29.40 9.96 17.64
C GLN A 537 28.98 9.59 19.07
N ARG A 538 27.73 9.77 19.41
CA ARG A 538 27.19 9.54 20.76
C ARG A 538 26.43 8.23 20.89
N SER A 539 25.94 7.68 19.81
CA SER A 539 25.19 6.44 19.76
C SER A 539 26.04 5.26 20.25
N PRO A 540 25.53 4.41 21.17
CA PRO A 540 26.17 3.16 21.54
C PRO A 540 26.00 2.08 20.44
N LEU A 541 25.14 2.29 19.47
CA LEU A 541 24.87 1.33 18.41
C LEU A 541 26.04 1.28 17.41
N ALA A 542 26.59 0.08 17.19
CA ALA A 542 27.69 -0.14 16.27
C ALA A 542 27.27 -0.05 14.79
N GLU A 543 26.03 -0.37 14.47
CA GLU A 543 25.49 -0.35 13.11
C GLU A 543 25.17 1.08 12.67
N ARG A 544 26.07 1.66 11.91
CA ARG A 544 26.01 3.07 11.50
C ARG A 544 24.88 3.37 10.51
N THR A 545 24.52 2.43 9.67
CA THR A 545 23.39 2.56 8.73
C THR A 545 22.07 2.76 9.47
N MET A 546 21.87 2.06 10.60
CA MET A 546 20.69 2.21 11.44
C MET A 546 20.70 3.52 12.23
N VAL A 547 21.88 3.99 12.70
CA VAL A 547 21.98 5.35 13.31
C VAL A 547 21.63 6.43 12.29
N HIS A 548 22.10 6.29 11.05
CA HIS A 548 21.78 7.20 9.97
C HIS A 548 20.28 7.19 9.59
N PHE A 549 19.66 6.00 9.62
CA PHE A 549 18.23 5.83 9.47
C PHE A 549 17.46 6.57 10.57
N LEU A 550 17.85 6.38 11.84
CA LEU A 550 17.25 7.07 12.99
C LEU A 550 17.45 8.60 12.93
N ALA A 551 18.61 9.07 12.47
CA ALA A 551 18.87 10.51 12.32
C ALA A 551 17.87 11.18 11.36
N GLN A 552 17.55 10.53 10.25
CA GLN A 552 16.53 11.01 9.31
C GLN A 552 15.12 10.89 9.89
N THR A 553 14.82 9.77 10.56
CA THR A 553 13.50 9.56 11.21
C THR A 553 13.22 10.70 12.19
N LEU A 554 14.16 11.01 13.10
CA LEU A 554 14.04 12.13 14.05
C LEU A 554 13.89 13.48 13.34
N ALA A 555 14.63 13.72 12.25
CA ALA A 555 14.49 14.94 11.46
C ALA A 555 13.09 15.04 10.83
N GLY A 556 12.55 13.94 10.35
CA GLY A 556 11.23 13.88 9.70
C GLY A 556 10.06 14.07 10.66
N VAL A 557 9.97 13.26 11.71
CA VAL A 557 8.83 13.29 12.64
C VAL A 557 8.89 14.47 13.60
N GLY A 558 10.08 14.99 13.93
CA GLY A 558 10.24 15.95 15.01
C GLY A 558 10.05 15.34 16.40
N PRO A 559 9.84 16.14 17.45
CA PRO A 559 9.59 15.64 18.79
C PRO A 559 8.19 15.00 18.85
N ILE A 560 8.16 13.68 18.98
CA ILE A 560 6.97 12.86 19.25
C ILE A 560 7.17 12.16 20.60
N GLU A 561 6.13 11.47 21.11
CA GLU A 561 6.26 10.66 22.31
C GLU A 561 7.33 9.59 22.11
N PRO A 562 8.32 9.46 23.01
CA PRO A 562 9.44 8.54 22.85
C PRO A 562 8.99 7.08 22.64
N GLU A 563 7.92 6.65 23.31
CA GLU A 563 7.36 5.30 23.20
C GLU A 563 6.97 4.95 21.75
N ARG A 564 6.37 5.88 21.01
CA ARG A 564 6.04 5.68 19.58
C ARG A 564 7.29 5.43 18.75
N LEU A 565 8.36 6.19 19.05
CA LEU A 565 9.62 6.01 18.32
C LEU A 565 10.31 4.71 18.70
N HIS A 566 10.24 4.27 19.96
CA HIS A 566 10.72 2.96 20.39
C HIS A 566 10.02 1.82 19.67
N ASP A 567 8.70 1.86 19.60
CA ASP A 567 7.88 0.84 18.90
C ASP A 567 8.22 0.80 17.40
N TYR A 568 8.30 1.98 16.77
CA TYR A 568 8.70 2.07 15.37
C TYR A 568 10.10 1.52 15.12
N MET A 569 11.09 1.90 15.95
CA MET A 569 12.46 1.42 15.77
C MET A 569 12.57 -0.08 16.02
N THR A 570 11.82 -0.65 16.98
CA THR A 570 11.74 -2.11 17.17
C THR A 570 11.28 -2.80 15.88
N LYS A 571 10.22 -2.28 15.23
CA LYS A 571 9.79 -2.82 13.95
C LYS A 571 10.86 -2.64 12.87
N ALA A 572 11.40 -1.45 12.71
CA ALA A 572 12.39 -1.14 11.68
C ALA A 572 13.63 -2.05 11.72
N ILE A 573 14.18 -2.29 12.92
CA ILE A 573 15.36 -3.13 13.07
C ILE A 573 15.08 -4.61 12.88
N ARG A 574 13.89 -5.09 13.30
CA ARG A 574 13.48 -6.47 13.10
C ARG A 574 13.15 -6.78 11.64
N GLU A 575 12.60 -5.82 10.90
CA GLU A 575 12.40 -5.92 9.43
C GLU A 575 13.74 -5.85 8.69
N ALA A 576 14.66 -4.95 9.07
CA ALA A 576 16.00 -4.90 8.51
C ALA A 576 16.75 -6.24 8.67
N ALA A 577 16.50 -6.94 9.75
CA ALA A 577 17.05 -8.26 10.07
C ALA A 577 18.59 -8.36 9.94
N THR A 578 19.31 -7.30 10.36
CA THR A 578 20.77 -7.24 10.34
C THR A 578 21.37 -7.60 11.70
N GLY A 579 20.93 -6.94 12.78
CA GLY A 579 21.40 -7.18 14.15
C GLY A 579 20.43 -7.95 15.04
N THR A 580 19.15 -7.95 14.67
CA THR A 580 18.03 -8.62 15.33
C THR A 580 16.97 -9.00 14.29
N SER A 581 16.02 -9.86 14.60
CA SER A 581 14.89 -10.15 13.71
C SER A 581 13.66 -10.61 14.50
N TRP A 582 12.50 -10.72 13.85
CA TRP A 582 11.28 -11.25 14.45
C TRP A 582 11.44 -12.68 14.95
N SER A 583 12.22 -13.49 14.24
CA SER A 583 12.47 -14.90 14.59
C SER A 583 13.68 -15.13 15.51
N SER A 584 14.56 -14.14 15.63
CA SER A 584 15.76 -14.23 16.46
C SER A 584 16.06 -12.87 17.11
N PRO A 585 15.27 -12.45 18.11
CA PRO A 585 15.51 -11.19 18.82
C PRO A 585 16.86 -11.16 19.52
N ASN A 586 17.56 -10.01 19.41
CA ASN A 586 18.83 -9.75 20.07
C ASN A 586 18.67 -8.58 21.04
N GLU A 587 18.43 -8.90 22.31
CA GLU A 587 18.17 -7.91 23.36
C GLU A 587 19.29 -6.86 23.48
N GLY A 588 20.55 -7.26 23.32
CA GLY A 588 21.70 -6.33 23.43
C GLY A 588 21.73 -5.33 22.27
N TYR A 589 21.39 -5.76 21.05
CA TYR A 589 21.28 -4.88 19.89
C TYR A 589 20.07 -3.95 20.02
N GLU A 590 18.90 -4.50 20.36
CA GLU A 590 17.67 -3.73 20.56
C GLU A 590 17.83 -2.67 21.65
N ALA A 591 18.47 -3.03 22.79
CA ALA A 591 18.78 -2.07 23.85
C ALA A 591 19.68 -0.91 23.35
N ALA A 592 20.71 -1.18 22.55
CA ALA A 592 21.56 -0.13 22.01
C ALA A 592 20.82 0.83 21.05
N VAL A 593 19.82 0.34 20.31
CA VAL A 593 18.94 1.17 19.49
C VAL A 593 18.07 2.06 20.37
N HIS A 594 17.43 1.49 21.40
CA HIS A 594 16.59 2.24 22.33
C HIS A 594 17.38 3.26 23.13
N ASP A 595 18.59 2.94 23.58
CA ASP A 595 19.51 3.88 24.22
C ASP A 595 19.85 5.06 23.26
N THR A 596 19.98 4.79 21.97
CA THR A 596 20.23 5.86 20.97
C THR A 596 19.01 6.78 20.81
N VAL A 597 17.79 6.25 20.84
CA VAL A 597 16.56 7.04 20.87
C VAL A 597 16.52 7.91 22.11
N ASP A 598 16.73 7.33 23.30
CA ASP A 598 16.71 8.05 24.58
C ASP A 598 17.75 9.16 24.64
N LEU A 599 18.95 8.94 24.09
CA LEU A 599 20.00 9.96 24.00
C LEU A 599 19.56 11.18 23.20
N ALA A 600 18.80 11.03 22.12
CA ALA A 600 18.31 12.15 21.33
C ALA A 600 17.41 13.09 22.16
N TYR A 601 16.67 12.56 23.12
CA TYR A 601 15.79 13.34 24.01
C TYR A 601 16.50 13.82 25.28
N SER A 602 17.40 13.04 25.84
CA SER A 602 17.99 13.28 27.18
C SER A 602 19.36 13.98 27.16
N ASP A 603 20.16 13.81 26.10
CA ASP A 603 21.46 14.48 25.98
C ASP A 603 21.24 15.94 25.53
N PRO A 604 21.63 16.95 26.36
CA PRO A 604 21.34 18.36 26.05
C PRO A 604 22.00 18.85 24.76
N GLU A 605 23.15 18.34 24.38
CA GLU A 605 23.86 18.75 23.17
C GLU A 605 23.18 18.15 21.94
N LEU A 606 22.80 16.87 21.95
CA LEU A 606 22.05 16.24 20.88
C LEU A 606 20.68 16.89 20.69
N SER A 607 19.95 17.10 21.79
CA SER A 607 18.63 17.79 21.75
C SER A 607 18.74 19.18 21.17
N GLN A 608 19.82 19.92 21.47
CA GLN A 608 20.06 21.25 20.90
C GLN A 608 20.35 21.17 19.39
N HIS A 609 21.19 20.24 18.92
CA HIS A 609 21.49 20.07 17.51
C HIS A 609 20.23 19.65 16.72
N TRP A 610 19.45 18.74 17.28
CA TRP A 610 18.16 18.32 16.70
C TRP A 610 17.19 19.50 16.59
N ALA A 611 16.99 20.24 17.67
CA ALA A 611 16.15 21.44 17.69
C ALA A 611 16.62 22.49 16.66
N GLN A 612 17.94 22.71 16.55
CA GLN A 612 18.50 23.63 15.57
C GLN A 612 18.24 23.17 14.13
N LEU A 613 18.42 21.88 13.82
CA LEU A 613 18.06 21.32 12.51
C LEU A 613 16.58 21.57 12.21
N ARG A 614 15.69 21.23 13.12
CA ARG A 614 14.24 21.41 12.97
C ARG A 614 13.85 22.88 12.73
N LEU A 615 14.46 23.81 13.46
CA LEU A 615 14.24 25.25 13.24
C LEU A 615 14.70 25.70 11.85
N THR A 616 15.80 25.13 11.34
CA THR A 616 16.29 25.42 10.00
C THR A 616 15.38 24.83 8.93
N MET A 617 14.80 23.66 9.17
CA MET A 617 13.84 23.01 8.27
C MET A 617 12.48 23.71 8.21
N LEU A 618 12.03 24.31 9.32
CA LEU A 618 10.64 24.76 9.52
C LEU A 618 10.09 25.63 8.36
N PRO A 619 10.81 26.63 7.80
CA PRO A 619 10.29 27.41 6.68
C PRO A 619 10.04 26.56 5.42
N GLY A 620 10.97 25.66 5.11
CA GLY A 620 10.87 24.75 3.97
C GLY A 620 9.77 23.72 4.16
N TYR A 621 9.73 23.10 5.33
CA TYR A 621 8.69 22.14 5.73
C TYR A 621 7.28 22.73 5.56
N ALA A 622 7.03 23.93 6.08
CA ALA A 622 5.72 24.57 5.99
C ALA A 622 5.26 24.81 4.54
N VAL A 623 6.20 25.07 3.62
CA VAL A 623 5.91 25.19 2.18
C VAL A 623 5.64 23.81 1.57
N ASN A 624 6.51 22.83 1.82
CA ASN A 624 6.41 21.49 1.24
C ASN A 624 5.11 20.79 1.62
N VAL A 625 4.63 20.93 2.87
CA VAL A 625 3.34 20.40 3.34
C VAL A 625 2.18 20.89 2.46
N LEU A 626 2.10 22.19 2.20
CA LEU A 626 1.03 22.77 1.40
C LEU A 626 1.19 22.45 -0.09
N THR A 627 2.44 22.45 -0.59
CA THR A 627 2.76 22.14 -1.98
C THR A 627 2.38 20.70 -2.33
N GLN A 628 2.87 19.70 -1.57
CA GLN A 628 2.54 18.31 -1.85
C GLN A 628 1.04 18.07 -1.82
N LYS A 629 0.34 18.65 -0.82
CA LYS A 629 -1.11 18.45 -0.67
C LYS A 629 -1.86 19.07 -1.84
N LEU A 630 -1.59 20.32 -2.23
CA LEU A 630 -2.27 20.93 -3.36
C LEU A 630 -1.97 20.21 -4.67
N VAL A 631 -0.72 19.81 -4.91
CA VAL A 631 -0.33 19.06 -6.12
C VAL A 631 -1.09 17.74 -6.18
N GLN A 632 -1.08 16.95 -5.11
CA GLN A 632 -1.81 15.67 -5.05
C GLN A 632 -3.31 15.84 -5.27
N LEU A 633 -3.91 16.85 -4.65
CA LEU A 633 -5.34 17.11 -4.78
C LEU A 633 -5.76 17.59 -6.17
N THR A 634 -4.83 18.07 -7.00
CA THR A 634 -5.15 18.69 -8.30
C THR A 634 -4.51 17.98 -9.50
N MET A 635 -3.51 17.11 -9.32
CA MET A 635 -2.92 16.33 -10.40
C MET A 635 -3.94 15.42 -11.09
N PRO A 636 -3.63 14.81 -12.26
CA PRO A 636 -4.50 13.84 -12.91
C PRO A 636 -4.77 12.62 -12.00
N GLY A 637 -6.05 12.28 -11.87
CA GLY A 637 -6.55 11.21 -11.00
C GLY A 637 -7.59 11.70 -10.00
N ILE A 638 -8.03 10.79 -9.13
CA ILE A 638 -9.02 11.00 -8.08
C ILE A 638 -8.29 11.01 -6.73
N PRO A 639 -8.17 12.16 -6.06
CA PRO A 639 -7.40 12.27 -4.82
C PRO A 639 -8.07 11.54 -3.66
N ASP A 640 -7.27 10.75 -2.94
CA ASP A 640 -7.61 10.23 -1.63
C ASP A 640 -7.05 11.12 -0.52
N VAL A 641 -7.84 11.32 0.52
CA VAL A 641 -7.40 11.89 1.78
C VAL A 641 -7.46 10.79 2.83
N TYR A 642 -6.31 10.35 3.30
CA TYR A 642 -6.26 9.41 4.41
C TYR A 642 -6.75 10.11 5.69
N ARG A 643 -7.50 9.40 6.54
CA ARG A 643 -8.12 9.96 7.74
C ARG A 643 -7.14 10.80 8.57
N GLY A 644 -7.52 12.04 8.87
CA GLY A 644 -6.73 12.96 9.68
C GLY A 644 -5.65 13.74 8.92
N THR A 645 -5.37 13.40 7.65
CA THR A 645 -4.32 14.10 6.87
C THR A 645 -4.78 15.41 6.25
N GLU A 646 -5.99 15.84 6.52
CA GLU A 646 -6.44 17.21 6.27
C GLU A 646 -5.78 18.24 7.20
N ILE A 647 -5.14 17.78 8.30
CA ILE A 647 -4.26 18.54 9.18
C ILE A 647 -2.86 17.90 9.17
N LEU A 648 -1.91 18.45 9.94
CA LEU A 648 -0.58 17.85 10.06
C LEU A 648 -0.63 16.46 10.69
N GLU A 649 0.13 15.55 10.12
CA GLU A 649 0.15 14.15 10.47
C GLU A 649 1.59 13.64 10.53
N ASP A 650 1.97 13.03 11.65
CA ASP A 650 3.34 12.59 11.97
C ASP A 650 3.49 11.08 12.07
N SER A 651 2.58 10.33 11.44
CA SER A 651 2.60 8.87 11.53
C SER A 651 3.82 8.25 10.86
N LEU A 652 4.21 7.14 11.45
CA LEU A 652 5.16 6.18 10.94
C LEU A 652 4.41 4.94 10.45
N VAL A 653 5.11 3.85 10.16
CA VAL A 653 4.50 2.61 9.65
C VAL A 653 3.49 2.02 10.65
N ASP A 654 2.61 1.17 10.16
CA ASP A 654 1.63 0.46 10.99
C ASP A 654 2.29 -0.24 12.22
N PRO A 655 1.64 -0.24 13.39
CA PRO A 655 0.28 0.27 13.67
C PRO A 655 0.17 1.78 13.92
N ASP A 656 1.26 2.55 13.90
CA ASP A 656 1.29 3.97 14.25
C ASP A 656 0.38 4.83 13.33
N ASN A 657 0.31 4.52 12.03
CA ASN A 657 -0.58 5.20 11.06
C ASN A 657 -2.06 4.83 11.21
N ARG A 658 -2.41 3.95 12.16
CA ARG A 658 -3.80 3.56 12.48
C ARG A 658 -4.29 4.13 13.81
N ARG A 659 -3.51 5.02 14.46
CA ARG A 659 -3.91 5.70 15.68
C ARG A 659 -5.20 6.49 15.49
N PRO A 660 -6.05 6.66 16.53
CA PRO A 660 -7.25 7.47 16.45
C PRO A 660 -6.95 8.91 16.00
N VAL A 661 -7.82 9.48 15.17
CA VAL A 661 -7.73 10.88 14.76
C VAL A 661 -8.12 11.80 15.91
N ASP A 662 -7.32 12.82 16.18
CA ASP A 662 -7.66 13.86 17.16
C ASP A 662 -8.75 14.79 16.59
N GLN A 663 -10.01 14.45 16.83
CA GLN A 663 -11.17 15.21 16.36
C GLN A 663 -11.23 16.63 16.92
N HIS A 664 -10.67 16.85 18.10
CA HIS A 664 -10.60 18.20 18.68
C HIS A 664 -9.64 19.07 17.88
N ARG A 665 -8.47 18.58 17.54
CA ARG A 665 -7.48 19.27 16.71
C ARG A 665 -8.02 19.55 15.30
N VAL A 666 -8.70 18.57 14.69
CA VAL A 666 -9.38 18.75 13.39
C VAL A 666 -10.43 19.87 13.48
N GLY A 667 -11.24 19.86 14.55
CA GLY A 667 -12.25 20.91 14.78
C GLY A 667 -11.64 22.32 14.96
N GLN A 668 -10.46 22.42 15.59
CA GLN A 668 -9.73 23.70 15.76
C GLN A 668 -9.12 24.20 14.44
N ALA A 669 -8.76 23.29 13.54
CA ALA A 669 -8.20 23.64 12.23
C ALA A 669 -9.27 24.19 11.26
N HIS A 670 -10.56 23.95 11.53
CA HIS A 670 -11.65 24.44 10.69
C HIS A 670 -11.71 25.95 10.67
N SER A 671 -11.74 26.56 9.48
CA SER A 671 -11.90 27.99 9.27
C SER A 671 -12.93 28.28 8.17
N THR A 672 -13.68 29.37 8.32
CA THR A 672 -14.61 29.87 7.30
C THR A 672 -14.04 31.01 6.46
N VAL A 673 -12.84 31.48 6.81
CA VAL A 673 -12.10 32.54 6.12
C VAL A 673 -10.65 32.09 5.89
N PRO A 674 -9.94 32.63 4.90
CA PRO A 674 -8.52 32.29 4.65
C PRO A 674 -7.68 32.46 5.92
N PRO A 675 -6.99 31.42 6.42
CA PRO A 675 -6.13 31.54 7.61
C PRO A 675 -4.79 32.16 7.21
N LEU A 676 -4.64 33.46 7.50
CA LEU A 676 -3.42 34.21 7.19
C LEU A 676 -2.36 34.12 8.30
N GLY A 677 -2.64 33.40 9.39
CA GLY A 677 -1.71 33.13 10.47
C GLY A 677 -0.68 32.05 10.14
N HIS A 678 0.15 31.71 11.14
CA HIS A 678 1.21 30.70 11.01
C HIS A 678 0.78 29.29 11.40
N ASP A 679 -0.49 29.10 11.79
CA ASP A 679 -1.04 27.79 12.14
C ASP A 679 -1.13 26.91 10.88
N LEU A 680 -0.24 25.92 10.80
CA LEU A 680 -0.11 25.09 9.62
C LEU A 680 -1.25 24.06 9.51
N ASP A 681 -1.86 23.65 10.63
CA ASP A 681 -3.06 22.80 10.62
C ASP A 681 -4.22 23.52 9.93
N GLN A 682 -4.46 24.78 10.33
CA GLN A 682 -5.52 25.59 9.71
C GLN A 682 -5.25 25.83 8.22
N ARG A 683 -4.01 26.09 7.86
CA ARG A 683 -3.63 26.35 6.46
C ARG A 683 -3.77 25.11 5.59
N LYS A 684 -3.31 23.94 6.08
CA LYS A 684 -3.44 22.66 5.36
C LYS A 684 -4.91 22.27 5.21
N HIS A 685 -5.68 22.33 6.31
CA HIS A 685 -7.12 22.07 6.29
C HIS A 685 -7.86 22.98 5.29
N TRP A 686 -7.48 24.26 5.24
CA TRP A 686 -8.06 25.21 4.29
C TRP A 686 -7.77 24.84 2.85
N VAL A 687 -6.51 24.50 2.52
CA VAL A 687 -6.12 24.04 1.17
C VAL A 687 -6.92 22.80 0.79
N VAL A 688 -7.00 21.80 1.66
CA VAL A 688 -7.78 20.58 1.42
C VAL A 688 -9.24 20.92 1.16
N ARG A 689 -9.87 21.67 2.06
CA ARG A 689 -11.30 22.00 2.00
C ARG A 689 -11.66 22.80 0.73
N GLN A 690 -10.89 23.82 0.38
CA GLN A 690 -11.18 24.64 -0.80
C GLN A 690 -10.98 23.84 -2.10
N THR A 691 -9.94 23.03 -2.16
CA THR A 691 -9.62 22.22 -3.34
C THR A 691 -10.66 21.12 -3.56
N LEU A 692 -11.03 20.38 -2.52
CA LEU A 692 -12.04 19.31 -2.63
C LEU A 692 -13.40 19.87 -3.01
N ARG A 693 -13.79 21.02 -2.45
CA ARG A 693 -15.03 21.70 -2.84
C ARG A 693 -15.03 22.13 -4.30
N LEU A 694 -13.92 22.73 -4.77
CA LEU A 694 -13.81 23.10 -6.17
C LEU A 694 -13.94 21.87 -7.09
N ARG A 695 -13.28 20.77 -6.75
CA ARG A 695 -13.37 19.54 -7.54
C ARG A 695 -14.77 18.95 -7.55
N ARG A 696 -15.46 18.94 -6.40
CA ARG A 696 -16.83 18.42 -6.28
C ARG A 696 -17.84 19.29 -7.04
N ASP A 697 -17.73 20.61 -6.85
CA ASP A 697 -18.73 21.56 -7.35
C ASP A 697 -18.47 21.94 -8.83
N HIS A 698 -17.23 21.76 -9.33
CA HIS A 698 -16.79 22.10 -10.68
C HIS A 698 -15.86 21.02 -11.27
N PRO A 699 -16.30 19.75 -11.39
CA PRO A 699 -15.47 18.66 -11.93
C PRO A 699 -15.00 18.90 -13.36
N GLU A 700 -15.73 19.69 -14.14
CA GLU A 700 -15.39 20.08 -15.51
C GLU A 700 -14.05 20.84 -15.63
N LEU A 701 -13.58 21.46 -14.55
CA LEU A 701 -12.30 22.18 -14.49
C LEU A 701 -11.08 21.25 -14.30
N PHE A 702 -11.28 19.92 -14.22
CA PHE A 702 -10.23 18.93 -13.94
C PHE A 702 -10.13 17.84 -15.01
N THR A 703 -10.44 18.17 -16.26
CA THR A 703 -10.57 17.17 -17.34
C THR A 703 -9.36 17.06 -18.27
N SER A 704 -8.39 17.98 -18.17
CA SER A 704 -7.18 17.99 -19.01
C SER A 704 -5.91 18.22 -18.19
N TYR A 705 -4.76 18.28 -18.86
CA TYR A 705 -3.50 18.65 -18.24
C TYR A 705 -2.63 19.43 -19.23
N ALA A 706 -2.12 20.56 -18.79
CA ALA A 706 -1.14 21.35 -19.52
C ALA A 706 -0.18 22.03 -18.55
N PRO A 707 1.15 21.94 -18.77
CA PRO A 707 2.13 22.68 -17.96
C PRO A 707 1.92 24.19 -18.00
N VAL A 708 2.11 24.85 -16.87
CA VAL A 708 2.13 26.31 -16.70
C VAL A 708 3.41 26.66 -15.94
N GLY A 709 4.23 27.56 -16.45
CA GLY A 709 5.49 27.86 -15.81
C GLY A 709 6.21 29.09 -16.37
N LEU A 710 7.35 29.37 -15.77
CA LEU A 710 8.30 30.37 -16.29
C LEU A 710 9.02 29.79 -17.52
N PRO A 711 9.58 30.65 -18.40
CA PRO A 711 10.46 30.19 -19.47
C PRO A 711 11.57 29.28 -18.95
N ALA A 712 11.91 28.23 -19.70
CA ALA A 712 12.84 27.20 -19.24
C ALA A 712 14.27 27.72 -18.92
N ASP A 713 14.67 28.85 -19.53
CA ASP A 713 15.92 29.55 -19.28
C ASP A 713 15.86 30.56 -18.13
N HIS A 714 14.70 30.75 -17.51
CA HIS A 714 14.56 31.60 -16.35
C HIS A 714 15.19 30.96 -15.11
N ALA A 715 16.01 31.70 -14.36
CA ALA A 715 16.77 31.19 -13.21
C ALA A 715 15.89 30.56 -12.10
N LEU A 716 14.62 30.98 -12.00
CA LEU A 716 13.66 30.45 -11.01
C LEU A 716 12.67 29.45 -11.62
N ALA A 717 12.87 28.99 -12.86
CA ALA A 717 11.91 28.10 -13.53
C ALA A 717 11.65 26.84 -12.70
N GLU A 718 12.69 26.19 -12.18
CA GLU A 718 12.61 24.96 -11.39
C GLU A 718 11.96 25.13 -9.99
N HIS A 719 11.66 26.37 -9.57
CA HIS A 719 10.99 26.63 -8.29
C HIS A 719 9.46 26.69 -8.37
N LEU A 720 8.87 26.68 -9.58
CA LEU A 720 7.43 26.80 -9.79
C LEU A 720 6.83 25.51 -10.36
N ILE A 721 6.16 24.73 -9.54
CA ILE A 721 5.24 23.68 -10.05
C ILE A 721 3.96 24.36 -10.50
N GLY A 722 3.64 24.32 -11.80
CA GLY A 722 2.43 24.93 -12.32
C GLY A 722 1.79 24.11 -13.44
N PHE A 723 0.47 23.95 -13.39
CA PHE A 723 -0.31 23.25 -14.45
C PHE A 723 -1.77 23.68 -14.47
N ASP A 724 -2.39 23.62 -15.66
CA ASP A 724 -3.83 23.84 -15.90
C ASP A 724 -4.52 22.49 -16.12
N ARG A 725 -5.60 22.27 -15.42
CA ARG A 725 -6.44 21.07 -15.50
C ARG A 725 -7.68 21.24 -16.42
N GLY A 726 -7.74 22.31 -17.21
CA GLY A 726 -8.88 22.67 -18.05
C GLY A 726 -9.68 23.86 -17.51
N GLY A 727 -9.08 24.61 -16.60
CA GLY A 727 -9.68 25.79 -15.98
C GLY A 727 -9.39 25.94 -14.50
N ALA A 728 -8.89 24.90 -13.84
CA ALA A 728 -8.28 24.98 -12.53
C ALA A 728 -6.76 24.99 -12.70
N ILE A 729 -6.10 26.11 -12.41
CA ILE A 729 -4.65 26.26 -12.51
C ILE A 729 -4.04 26.12 -11.12
N THR A 730 -3.15 25.15 -10.95
CA THR A 730 -2.35 24.94 -9.74
C THR A 730 -1.01 25.65 -9.91
N LEU A 731 -0.63 26.44 -8.91
CA LEU A 731 0.70 27.02 -8.79
C LEU A 731 1.23 26.71 -7.38
N ALA A 732 2.45 26.16 -7.28
CA ALA A 732 3.04 25.77 -6.01
C ALA A 732 4.55 26.00 -5.98
N THR A 733 5.05 26.45 -4.83
CA THR A 733 6.47 26.70 -4.61
C THR A 733 7.22 25.40 -4.36
N ARG A 734 8.32 25.16 -5.07
CA ARG A 734 9.25 24.05 -4.93
C ARG A 734 10.61 24.56 -4.45
N MET A 735 11.34 23.75 -3.69
CA MET A 735 12.67 24.08 -3.15
C MET A 735 12.67 25.45 -2.45
N PRO A 736 11.87 25.61 -1.39
CA PRO A 736 11.62 26.92 -0.78
C PRO A 736 12.85 27.54 -0.11
N LEU A 737 13.78 26.74 0.42
CA LEU A 737 14.98 27.27 1.06
C LEU A 737 15.99 27.81 0.03
N THR A 738 16.17 27.11 -1.06
CA THR A 738 17.00 27.53 -2.19
C THR A 738 16.40 28.78 -2.84
N LEU A 739 15.08 28.84 -3.02
CA LEU A 739 14.38 30.02 -3.51
C LEU A 739 14.58 31.23 -2.57
N ALA A 740 14.49 31.03 -1.26
CA ALA A 740 14.71 32.08 -0.27
C ALA A 740 16.16 32.59 -0.32
N ALA A 741 17.14 31.70 -0.49
CA ALA A 741 18.54 32.08 -0.69
C ALA A 741 18.78 32.89 -1.97
N ALA A 742 17.96 32.65 -3.02
CA ALA A 742 17.96 33.45 -4.26
C ALA A 742 17.17 34.78 -4.15
N SER A 743 16.77 35.21 -2.94
CA SER A 743 15.98 36.40 -2.66
C SER A 743 14.48 36.29 -3.04
N GLY A 744 13.95 35.08 -3.06
CA GLY A 744 12.56 34.82 -3.35
C GLY A 744 12.19 34.99 -4.83
N TRP A 745 10.92 35.22 -5.12
CA TRP A 745 10.41 35.33 -6.47
C TRP A 745 10.80 36.58 -7.25
N GLY A 746 11.23 37.68 -6.55
CA GLY A 746 11.62 38.94 -7.18
C GLY A 746 10.55 39.45 -8.15
N GLU A 747 10.97 39.76 -9.40
CA GLU A 747 10.10 40.24 -10.49
C GLU A 747 9.57 39.09 -11.39
N ALA A 748 9.79 37.83 -11.03
CA ALA A 748 9.32 36.70 -11.78
C ALA A 748 7.77 36.78 -11.94
N SER A 749 7.28 36.63 -13.15
CA SER A 749 5.85 36.83 -13.45
C SER A 749 5.34 35.83 -14.47
N LEU A 750 4.07 35.46 -14.34
CA LEU A 750 3.31 34.71 -15.33
C LEU A 750 2.33 35.63 -16.06
N GLU A 751 1.98 35.26 -17.27
CA GLU A 751 0.89 35.88 -18.02
C GLU A 751 -0.21 34.83 -18.25
N LEU A 752 -1.39 35.08 -17.71
CA LEU A 752 -2.55 34.21 -17.86
C LEU A 752 -3.63 34.89 -18.72
N GLU A 753 -4.17 34.13 -19.65
CA GLU A 753 -5.31 34.60 -20.48
C GLU A 753 -6.61 34.56 -19.66
N GLY A 754 -7.35 35.68 -19.72
CA GLY A 754 -8.63 35.79 -19.02
C GLY A 754 -8.53 36.26 -17.59
N THR A 755 -9.59 36.08 -16.85
CA THR A 755 -9.72 36.42 -15.43
C THR A 755 -9.82 35.17 -14.61
N HIS A 756 -9.11 35.11 -13.51
CA HIS A 756 -9.09 33.97 -12.61
C HIS A 756 -9.34 34.43 -11.17
N THR A 757 -9.96 33.58 -10.37
CA THR A 757 -10.10 33.79 -8.93
C THR A 757 -9.22 32.78 -8.19
N ASP A 758 -8.33 33.23 -7.34
CA ASP A 758 -7.60 32.36 -6.43
C ASP A 758 -8.56 31.86 -5.34
N VAL A 759 -8.86 30.59 -5.38
CA VAL A 759 -9.84 29.92 -4.50
C VAL A 759 -9.39 29.96 -3.03
N LEU A 760 -8.08 30.00 -2.78
CA LEU A 760 -7.53 30.02 -1.42
C LEU A 760 -7.64 31.41 -0.75
N THR A 761 -7.57 32.48 -1.54
CA THR A 761 -7.55 33.85 -1.00
C THR A 761 -8.76 34.71 -1.40
N GLY A 762 -9.52 34.27 -2.40
CA GLY A 762 -10.62 35.05 -2.99
C GLY A 762 -10.14 36.20 -3.90
N ARG A 763 -8.83 36.34 -4.17
CA ARG A 763 -8.29 37.41 -5.02
C ARG A 763 -8.54 37.13 -6.48
N THR A 764 -8.93 38.15 -7.22
CA THR A 764 -9.01 38.09 -8.69
C THR A 764 -7.68 38.49 -9.30
N VAL A 765 -7.22 37.69 -10.27
CA VAL A 765 -5.99 37.91 -11.04
C VAL A 765 -6.26 37.85 -12.53
N SER A 766 -5.54 38.62 -13.35
CA SER A 766 -5.70 38.63 -14.81
C SER A 766 -4.47 39.21 -15.49
N GLY A 767 -4.13 38.73 -16.69
CA GLY A 767 -2.99 39.17 -17.47
C GLY A 767 -1.67 38.85 -16.77
N ARG A 768 -0.74 39.80 -16.76
CA ARG A 768 0.58 39.65 -16.13
C ARG A 768 0.48 39.81 -14.62
N MET A 769 0.92 38.79 -13.87
CA MET A 769 0.96 38.77 -12.41
C MET A 769 2.35 38.38 -11.91
N THR A 770 2.84 39.05 -10.88
CA THR A 770 4.11 38.66 -10.25
C THR A 770 3.90 37.49 -9.29
N LEU A 771 4.84 36.56 -9.27
CA LEU A 771 4.76 35.41 -8.36
C LEU A 771 4.90 35.84 -6.90
N SER A 772 5.60 36.94 -6.61
CA SER A 772 5.64 37.55 -5.27
C SER A 772 4.26 37.96 -4.77
N GLU A 773 3.39 38.48 -5.65
CA GLU A 773 2.00 38.86 -5.30
C GLU A 773 1.11 37.62 -5.16
N VAL A 774 1.24 36.64 -6.06
CA VAL A 774 0.47 35.39 -6.00
C VAL A 774 0.73 34.66 -4.70
N PHE A 775 2.00 34.50 -4.32
CA PHE A 775 2.41 33.76 -3.14
C PHE A 775 2.52 34.61 -1.86
N SER A 776 1.96 35.83 -1.85
CA SER A 776 2.05 36.73 -0.69
C SER A 776 1.33 36.20 0.56
N SER A 777 0.28 35.41 0.42
CA SER A 777 -0.52 34.86 1.53
C SER A 777 -0.27 33.37 1.76
N PHE A 778 -0.18 32.60 0.71
CA PHE A 778 0.12 31.16 0.71
C PHE A 778 1.27 30.87 -0.26
N PRO A 779 2.12 29.87 0.00
CA PRO A 779 3.16 29.45 -0.93
C PRO A 779 2.60 28.63 -2.12
N VAL A 780 1.29 28.50 -2.18
CA VAL A 780 0.50 27.80 -3.20
C VAL A 780 -0.70 28.63 -3.60
N ALA A 781 -1.21 28.46 -4.82
CA ALA A 781 -2.42 29.10 -5.31
C ALA A 781 -3.22 28.12 -6.19
N LEU A 782 -4.55 28.18 -6.09
CA LEU A 782 -5.48 27.44 -6.92
C LEU A 782 -6.38 28.46 -7.65
N LEU A 783 -6.11 28.66 -8.93
CA LEU A 783 -6.80 29.67 -9.74
C LEU A 783 -7.94 29.02 -10.53
N GLN A 784 -9.15 29.45 -10.26
CA GLN A 784 -10.34 29.08 -11.02
C GLN A 784 -10.55 30.08 -12.15
N ARG A 785 -10.68 29.60 -13.40
CA ARG A 785 -11.04 30.42 -14.55
C ARG A 785 -12.46 30.95 -14.39
N GLY A 786 -12.64 32.28 -14.59
CA GLY A 786 -13.93 32.96 -14.52
C GLY A 786 -14.85 32.69 -15.71
#